data_9c6bbb8c757aee6d70309a6e6e65ecab
#
_entry.id   9c6bbb8c757aee6d70309a6e6e65ecab
#
_cell.length_a   1.000
_cell.length_b   1.000
_cell.length_c   1.000
_cell.angle_alpha   90.00
_cell.angle_beta   90.00
_cell.angle_gamma   90.00
#
_symmetry.space_group_name_H-M   'P 1'
#
loop_
_entity.id
_entity.type
_entity.pdbx_description
1 polymer ?
#
loop_
_entity_poly.entity_id
_entity_poly.type
_entity_poly.pdbx_seq_one_letter_code
_entity_poly.pdbx_strand_id
1 'polypeptide(L)'
;LPPEEVETKSMSDSTPRVDIPSELPVVPLRQFVVFPYMALPLFLARERTIQAVEDALAGNRCVLLAAQVDPETEDPGPLELYRTGTVAMVMRSMRLPDGRVKVLVQGLARVEVEEYEEREAATWSRVRPAPADCEPAWSVEIEAVMRAVRSRVEELLALKNLPPEVLAVTANVQEPGRLADLVASNLKLRMEDAQEILEIQDPIARLRRVDSLLRRELEVSAMQAEIQSQAKEEISRGHREQYLREQLRAIQAELGETDPRYEELEEYRAKLRQAALPPEAENEAMRQLQRLERMHPDGPEAQVVRGYLEWMTELPWSATSPERLDLANARAILDADHAHLEGIKDRILESLGVRKLRPDAKGPILCFVGPPGVGKTSLGRSIARAMGREFVRVSLGGVRDEAEIRGHRRTYVGAMPGRVLQGLRQAGTNNPVFMLDEIDKIGADFRGDPSAALLEVLDPEQNGKFSDHYLNVAFDLSKVFWITTANLLDPIPSPLRDRMEVIRLPGYTPEEKSEIARAYLVPRQMEEHGLVPAHIDWSREAVERVVTHYTNEAGVRNLERQFATICRKVARRAAEGSETRVRVTARTLPRFLGPPRHLDLEPNPVGEIGVANGLAWTETGGEVLRIEVETTAGTGLVLTGQLGDVMKESGQAAHTWSRAYLLRCGLDDAPLARRQVHVHVPAGAIPKDGPSAGVTLATALVSLATERPVRADVAMTGEVTLRGRVLPVGGVREKSLAALRAGIRTIIVPERNLPDLEEIPKEAKRKLRF
;
A
#
# COMPACT_ATOMS: atom_id res chain seq x y z
N LEU A 1 61.12 66.29 -7.19
CA LEU A 1 60.07 67.30 -7.12
C LEU A 1 59.18 66.91 -5.92
N PRO A 2 58.91 67.85 -4.93
CA PRO A 2 58.18 67.56 -3.71
C PRO A 2 56.65 67.49 -4.01
N PRO A 3 55.88 66.87 -3.12
CA PRO A 3 54.43 66.77 -3.31
C PRO A 3 53.75 68.08 -2.91
N GLU A 4 52.84 68.55 -3.72
CA GLU A 4 51.96 69.69 -3.44
C GLU A 4 50.96 69.34 -2.33
N GLU A 5 50.90 70.24 -1.33
CA GLU A 5 49.90 70.30 -0.29
C GLU A 5 48.52 70.58 -0.89
N VAL A 6 47.56 69.67 -0.76
CA VAL A 6 46.18 69.91 -1.04
C VAL A 6 45.52 70.42 0.25
N GLU A 7 45.20 71.69 0.25
CA GLU A 7 44.38 72.38 1.31
C GLU A 7 43.03 71.65 1.49
N THR A 8 42.83 71.09 2.64
CA THR A 8 41.51 70.64 3.13
C THR A 8 40.67 71.84 3.50
N LYS A 9 39.84 72.30 2.59
CA LYS A 9 38.72 73.19 2.93
C LYS A 9 37.70 72.39 3.74
N SER A 10 37.50 72.80 4.99
CA SER A 10 36.38 72.39 5.85
C SER A 10 35.05 72.83 5.18
N MET A 11 34.32 71.88 4.60
CA MET A 11 32.94 72.10 4.22
C MET A 11 32.06 72.05 5.46
N SER A 12 31.53 73.23 5.85
CA SER A 12 30.45 73.34 6.80
C SER A 12 29.21 72.62 6.25
N ASP A 13 28.74 71.64 7.00
CA ASP A 13 27.60 70.77 6.69
C ASP A 13 26.30 71.58 6.88
N SER A 14 25.86 72.29 5.85
CA SER A 14 24.47 72.75 5.71
C SER A 14 23.85 71.93 4.60
N THR A 15 23.11 70.84 4.97
CA THR A 15 22.32 70.07 4.03
C THR A 15 21.43 70.97 3.18
N PRO A 16 21.55 71.01 1.83
CA PRO A 16 20.63 71.77 1.02
C PRO A 16 19.22 71.19 1.21
N ARG A 17 18.25 72.06 1.60
CA ARG A 17 16.84 71.69 1.54
C ARG A 17 16.52 71.36 0.08
N VAL A 18 16.30 70.07 -0.19
CA VAL A 18 15.83 69.63 -1.48
C VAL A 18 14.39 70.09 -1.63
N ASP A 19 14.07 70.95 -2.58
CA ASP A 19 12.71 71.32 -2.91
C ASP A 19 12.03 70.09 -3.52
N ILE A 20 11.16 69.45 -2.73
CA ILE A 20 10.42 68.26 -3.16
C ILE A 20 9.18 68.73 -3.91
N PRO A 21 9.00 68.40 -5.16
CA PRO A 21 7.78 68.72 -5.91
C PRO A 21 6.54 68.10 -5.28
N SER A 22 5.42 68.80 -5.33
CA SER A 22 4.14 68.31 -4.78
C SER A 22 3.52 67.18 -5.57
N GLU A 23 3.91 66.99 -6.84
CA GLU A 23 3.48 65.88 -7.68
C GLU A 23 4.69 65.13 -8.22
N LEU A 24 4.68 63.80 -8.10
CA LEU A 24 5.79 62.92 -8.49
C LEU A 24 5.28 61.66 -9.22
N PRO A 25 5.95 61.22 -10.27
CA PRO A 25 5.67 59.92 -10.87
C PRO A 25 6.11 58.81 -9.93
N VAL A 26 5.34 57.70 -9.91
CA VAL A 26 5.49 56.60 -8.95
C VAL A 26 6.20 55.44 -9.58
N VAL A 27 7.16 54.88 -8.86
CA VAL A 27 7.85 53.61 -9.19
C VAL A 27 7.53 52.62 -8.09
N PRO A 28 6.63 51.64 -8.34
CA PRO A 28 6.28 50.59 -7.39
C PRO A 28 7.44 49.60 -7.19
N LEU A 29 7.74 49.26 -5.92
CA LEU A 29 8.79 48.32 -5.52
C LEU A 29 8.18 47.04 -4.96
N ARG A 30 8.64 45.89 -5.45
CA ARG A 30 8.07 44.58 -5.09
C ARG A 30 8.70 43.91 -3.86
N GLN A 31 10.01 44.04 -3.67
CA GLN A 31 10.77 43.14 -2.78
C GLN A 31 11.55 43.88 -1.70
N PHE A 32 11.63 45.19 -1.72
CA PHE A 32 12.39 45.99 -0.78
C PHE A 32 11.87 47.40 -0.69
N VAL A 33 12.25 48.06 0.39
CA VAL A 33 11.94 49.44 0.67
C VAL A 33 13.23 50.25 0.51
N VAL A 34 13.12 51.44 -0.05
CA VAL A 34 14.26 52.36 -0.19
C VAL A 34 14.20 53.43 0.91
N PHE A 35 15.29 53.52 1.65
CA PHE A 35 15.43 54.55 2.70
C PHE A 35 16.07 55.82 2.16
N PRO A 36 15.88 56.98 2.82
CA PRO A 36 16.64 58.16 2.55
C PRO A 36 18.14 57.92 2.58
N TYR A 37 18.88 58.59 1.70
CA TYR A 37 20.35 58.46 1.48
C TYR A 37 20.82 57.14 0.88
N MET A 38 19.94 56.16 0.64
CA MET A 38 20.27 54.92 -0.01
C MET A 38 20.46 55.12 -1.52
N ALA A 39 21.58 54.63 -2.07
CA ALA A 39 21.83 54.66 -3.51
C ALA A 39 21.84 53.21 -4.06
N LEU A 40 20.97 52.92 -5.01
CA LEU A 40 20.90 51.55 -5.55
C LEU A 40 20.45 51.53 -7.03
N PRO A 41 20.85 50.50 -7.77
CA PRO A 41 20.36 50.27 -9.12
C PRO A 41 19.01 49.56 -9.10
N LEU A 42 18.02 50.11 -9.83
CA LEU A 42 16.72 49.49 -10.07
C LEU A 42 16.70 48.94 -11.51
N PHE A 43 16.08 47.76 -11.68
CA PHE A 43 15.82 47.18 -12.99
C PHE A 43 14.32 47.20 -13.26
N LEU A 44 13.92 48.05 -14.20
CA LEU A 44 12.51 48.29 -14.49
C LEU A 44 12.14 47.53 -15.76
N ALA A 45 11.06 46.76 -15.71
CA ALA A 45 10.57 45.96 -16.84
C ALA A 45 9.14 46.37 -17.26
N ARG A 46 8.39 47.07 -16.42
CA ARG A 46 7.00 47.47 -16.71
C ARG A 46 6.97 48.77 -17.50
N GLU A 47 6.15 48.81 -18.52
CA GLU A 47 6.03 50.02 -19.39
C GLU A 47 5.62 51.26 -18.58
N ARG A 48 4.62 51.17 -17.69
CA ARG A 48 4.17 52.25 -16.83
C ARG A 48 5.29 52.80 -15.93
N THR A 49 6.11 51.87 -15.39
CA THR A 49 7.22 52.26 -14.50
C THR A 49 8.37 52.88 -15.28
N ILE A 50 8.64 52.42 -16.51
CA ILE A 50 9.63 53.00 -17.40
C ILE A 50 9.18 54.40 -17.79
N GLN A 51 7.91 54.58 -18.14
CA GLN A 51 7.36 55.89 -18.51
C GLN A 51 7.43 56.89 -17.31
N ALA A 52 7.13 56.43 -16.10
CA ALA A 52 7.27 57.24 -14.88
C ALA A 52 8.71 57.81 -14.70
N VAL A 53 9.72 56.98 -14.99
CA VAL A 53 11.13 57.41 -14.95
C VAL A 53 11.48 58.34 -16.12
N GLU A 54 10.94 58.11 -17.32
CA GLU A 54 11.16 59.01 -18.47
C GLU A 54 10.52 60.39 -18.24
N ASP A 55 9.33 60.43 -17.67
CA ASP A 55 8.66 61.69 -17.27
C ASP A 55 9.47 62.43 -16.20
N ALA A 56 10.02 61.71 -15.21
CA ALA A 56 10.91 62.30 -14.22
C ALA A 56 12.19 62.88 -14.85
N LEU A 57 12.80 62.16 -15.80
CA LEU A 57 14.01 62.62 -16.50
C LEU A 57 13.77 63.85 -17.37
N ALA A 58 12.58 63.98 -17.94
CA ALA A 58 12.19 65.15 -18.72
C ALA A 58 11.91 66.38 -17.81
N GLY A 59 11.64 66.19 -16.50
CA GLY A 59 11.33 67.23 -15.52
C GLY A 59 12.47 67.44 -14.50
N ASN A 60 12.13 67.22 -13.23
CA ASN A 60 12.96 67.50 -12.04
C ASN A 60 13.88 66.33 -11.64
N ARG A 61 13.82 65.20 -12.30
CA ARG A 61 14.53 63.92 -12.04
C ARG A 61 14.14 63.24 -10.73
N CYS A 62 13.01 63.65 -10.12
CA CYS A 62 12.52 63.05 -8.88
C CYS A 62 11.41 62.04 -9.19
N VAL A 63 11.46 60.92 -8.52
CA VAL A 63 10.44 59.88 -8.55
C VAL A 63 10.04 59.50 -7.13
N LEU A 64 8.79 59.06 -6.94
CA LEU A 64 8.37 58.43 -5.70
C LEU A 64 8.62 56.94 -5.78
N LEU A 65 9.39 56.39 -4.85
CA LEU A 65 9.58 54.96 -4.65
C LEU A 65 8.62 54.52 -3.54
N ALA A 66 7.60 53.75 -3.90
CA ALA A 66 6.60 53.22 -2.99
C ALA A 66 6.58 51.67 -3.03
N ALA A 67 6.59 51.04 -1.86
CA ALA A 67 6.50 49.58 -1.79
C ALA A 67 5.05 49.11 -2.08
N GLN A 68 4.93 47.94 -2.66
CA GLN A 68 3.64 47.28 -2.84
C GLN A 68 3.20 46.56 -1.55
N VAL A 69 1.89 46.57 -1.26
CA VAL A 69 1.34 45.84 -0.09
C VAL A 69 1.44 44.33 -0.31
N ASP A 70 1.13 43.86 -1.52
CA ASP A 70 1.27 42.48 -1.91
C ASP A 70 2.36 42.35 -3.01
N PRO A 71 3.48 41.67 -2.72
CA PRO A 71 4.57 41.46 -3.68
C PRO A 71 4.17 40.65 -4.93
N GLU A 72 3.11 39.85 -4.87
CA GLU A 72 2.68 38.98 -5.98
C GLU A 72 1.87 39.70 -7.06
N THR A 73 1.34 40.90 -6.74
CA THR A 73 0.56 41.70 -7.71
C THR A 73 1.45 42.19 -8.87
N GLU A 74 1.06 41.83 -10.11
CA GLU A 74 1.84 42.24 -11.28
C GLU A 74 1.74 43.72 -11.61
N ASP A 75 0.58 44.32 -11.55
CA ASP A 75 0.35 45.73 -11.83
C ASP A 75 -0.47 46.36 -10.69
N PRO A 76 0.20 46.96 -9.65
CA PRO A 76 -0.48 47.42 -8.46
C PRO A 76 -1.26 48.70 -8.74
N GLY A 77 -2.53 48.68 -8.35
CA GLY A 77 -3.38 49.86 -8.33
C GLY A 77 -3.08 50.80 -7.14
N PRO A 78 -3.70 52.00 -7.09
CA PRO A 78 -3.52 53.00 -6.03
C PRO A 78 -3.73 52.48 -4.60
N LEU A 79 -4.58 51.53 -4.39
CA LEU A 79 -4.89 50.94 -3.07
C LEU A 79 -3.90 49.84 -2.62
N GLU A 80 -3.08 49.38 -3.54
CA GLU A 80 -2.11 48.29 -3.31
C GLU A 80 -0.68 48.83 -3.07
N LEU A 81 -0.54 50.13 -2.91
CA LEU A 81 0.72 50.79 -2.58
C LEU A 81 0.65 51.40 -1.16
N TYR A 82 1.77 51.31 -0.46
CA TYR A 82 1.91 51.97 0.83
C TYR A 82 1.87 53.49 0.69
N ARG A 83 1.28 54.17 1.69
CA ARG A 83 1.16 55.64 1.69
C ARG A 83 2.42 56.36 2.11
N THR A 84 3.38 55.69 2.72
CA THR A 84 4.68 56.26 3.03
C THR A 84 5.72 55.72 2.05
N GLY A 85 6.39 56.61 1.37
CA GLY A 85 7.42 56.30 0.41
C GLY A 85 8.65 57.18 0.50
N THR A 86 9.64 56.92 -0.35
CA THR A 86 10.86 57.73 -0.43
C THR A 86 10.94 58.46 -1.77
N VAL A 87 11.08 59.77 -1.74
CA VAL A 87 11.43 60.53 -2.94
C VAL A 87 12.87 60.24 -3.27
N ALA A 88 13.12 59.83 -4.51
CA ALA A 88 14.46 59.52 -4.98
C ALA A 88 14.81 60.31 -6.26
N MET A 89 16.07 60.71 -6.37
CA MET A 89 16.59 61.33 -7.55
C MET A 89 17.15 60.28 -8.53
N VAL A 90 16.77 60.36 -9.77
CA VAL A 90 17.32 59.56 -10.85
C VAL A 90 18.70 60.10 -11.26
N MET A 91 19.75 59.40 -10.83
CA MET A 91 21.13 59.78 -11.08
C MET A 91 21.56 59.43 -12.49
N ARG A 92 21.22 58.22 -12.96
CA ARG A 92 21.59 57.70 -14.26
C ARG A 92 20.57 56.68 -14.75
N SER A 93 20.22 56.71 -16.03
CA SER A 93 19.36 55.74 -16.68
C SER A 93 20.10 55.12 -17.91
N MET A 94 19.89 53.82 -18.13
CA MET A 94 20.47 53.11 -19.24
C MET A 94 19.52 52.00 -19.72
N ARG A 95 19.16 52.03 -21.00
CA ARG A 95 18.36 50.95 -21.61
C ARG A 95 19.23 49.73 -21.89
N LEU A 96 18.75 48.53 -21.51
CA LEU A 96 19.41 47.26 -21.74
C LEU A 96 18.93 46.63 -23.08
N PRO A 97 19.72 45.72 -23.69
CA PRO A 97 19.34 45.09 -24.95
C PRO A 97 18.07 44.22 -24.85
N ASP A 98 17.68 43.81 -23.66
CA ASP A 98 16.49 43.00 -23.37
C ASP A 98 15.22 43.81 -23.16
N GLY A 99 15.25 45.15 -23.42
CA GLY A 99 14.13 46.07 -23.29
C GLY A 99 13.91 46.61 -21.85
N ARG A 100 14.63 46.11 -20.87
CA ARG A 100 14.58 46.62 -19.46
C ARG A 100 15.40 47.93 -19.37
N VAL A 101 15.03 48.75 -18.38
CA VAL A 101 15.76 49.99 -18.07
C VAL A 101 16.46 49.85 -16.72
N LYS A 102 17.76 50.00 -16.68
CA LYS A 102 18.54 50.09 -15.45
C LYS A 102 18.66 51.54 -15.02
N VAL A 103 18.18 51.85 -13.84
CA VAL A 103 18.15 53.20 -13.27
C VAL A 103 18.92 53.22 -11.96
N LEU A 104 19.90 54.09 -11.82
CA LEU A 104 20.54 54.37 -10.55
C LEU A 104 19.75 55.50 -9.83
N VAL A 105 19.18 55.17 -8.67
CA VAL A 105 18.42 56.12 -7.88
C VAL A 105 19.11 56.39 -6.56
N GLN A 106 18.92 57.61 -6.02
CA GLN A 106 19.36 58.01 -4.68
C GLN A 106 18.17 58.52 -3.91
N GLY A 107 17.84 57.88 -2.79
CA GLY A 107 16.80 58.34 -1.86
C GLY A 107 17.15 59.70 -1.26
N LEU A 108 16.20 60.64 -1.30
CA LEU A 108 16.38 62.02 -0.81
C LEU A 108 15.69 62.24 0.53
N ALA A 109 14.40 61.97 0.56
CA ALA A 109 13.59 62.26 1.75
C ALA A 109 12.35 61.35 1.79
N ARG A 110 11.82 61.20 2.95
CA ARG A 110 10.58 60.48 3.28
C ARG A 110 9.37 61.38 3.00
N VAL A 111 8.32 60.82 2.40
CA VAL A 111 7.08 61.55 2.10
C VAL A 111 5.85 60.73 2.43
N GLU A 112 4.79 61.40 2.75
CA GLU A 112 3.46 60.81 2.82
C GLU A 112 2.68 61.14 1.54
N VAL A 113 2.02 60.13 1.02
CA VAL A 113 1.20 60.25 -0.20
C VAL A 113 -0.22 60.63 0.23
N GLU A 114 -0.67 61.79 -0.21
CA GLU A 114 -2.03 62.25 -0.02
C GLU A 114 -3.01 61.53 -0.94
N GLU A 115 -2.62 61.41 -2.23
CA GLU A 115 -3.43 60.79 -3.27
C GLU A 115 -2.57 60.18 -4.36
N TYR A 116 -2.97 59.00 -4.82
CA TYR A 116 -2.43 58.38 -6.05
C TYR A 116 -3.39 58.63 -7.20
N GLU A 117 -2.90 59.10 -8.33
CA GLU A 117 -3.64 59.41 -9.52
C GLU A 117 -3.15 58.53 -10.69
N GLU A 118 -4.05 57.73 -11.30
CA GLU A 118 -3.73 57.00 -12.51
C GLU A 118 -3.89 57.92 -13.73
N ARG A 119 -2.77 58.17 -14.43
CA ARG A 119 -2.76 58.84 -15.73
C ARG A 119 -2.51 57.80 -16.82
N GLU A 120 -2.93 58.10 -18.04
CA GLU A 120 -2.92 57.10 -19.16
C GLU A 120 -1.60 56.35 -19.32
N ALA A 121 -0.45 56.97 -19.06
CA ALA A 121 0.88 56.41 -19.30
C ALA A 121 1.64 56.02 -18.03
N ALA A 122 1.35 56.57 -16.86
CA ALA A 122 2.06 56.34 -15.59
C ALA A 122 1.20 56.67 -14.38
N THR A 123 1.51 56.07 -13.24
CA THR A 123 0.90 56.42 -11.96
C THR A 123 1.62 57.63 -11.35
N TRP A 124 0.88 58.63 -10.93
CA TRP A 124 1.37 59.84 -10.28
C TRP A 124 0.89 59.90 -8.83
N SER A 125 1.60 60.67 -8.02
CA SER A 125 1.24 60.87 -6.62
C SER A 125 1.33 62.33 -6.23
N ARG A 126 0.37 62.77 -5.44
CA ARG A 126 0.48 64.01 -4.70
C ARG A 126 1.07 63.74 -3.34
N VAL A 127 2.22 64.34 -3.05
CA VAL A 127 2.99 64.04 -1.84
C VAL A 127 3.09 65.27 -0.94
N ARG A 128 3.10 65.00 0.36
CA ARG A 128 3.47 65.95 1.38
C ARG A 128 4.78 65.51 2.02
N PRO A 129 5.77 66.40 2.18
CA PRO A 129 6.98 66.09 2.92
C PRO A 129 6.59 65.59 4.32
N ALA A 130 7.14 64.43 4.74
CA ALA A 130 6.99 64.00 6.13
C ALA A 130 7.55 65.14 7.05
N PRO A 131 6.98 65.36 8.22
CA PRO A 131 7.54 66.34 9.16
C PRO A 131 9.04 66.11 9.27
N ALA A 132 9.82 67.20 9.05
CA ALA A 132 11.29 67.10 9.16
C ALA A 132 11.59 66.47 10.51
N ASP A 133 12.53 65.51 10.53
CA ASP A 133 13.04 64.92 11.75
C ASP A 133 13.42 66.12 12.68
N CYS A 134 12.53 66.49 13.63
CA CYS A 134 12.91 67.45 14.63
C CYS A 134 14.05 66.89 15.39
N GLU A 135 15.25 67.47 15.27
CA GLU A 135 16.40 67.03 16.06
C GLU A 135 15.97 67.09 17.55
N PRO A 136 15.84 65.87 18.17
CA PRO A 136 15.50 65.84 19.59
C PRO A 136 16.65 66.46 20.36
N ALA A 137 16.33 67.21 21.39
CA ALA A 137 17.34 67.78 22.28
C ALA A 137 18.27 66.61 22.74
N TRP A 138 19.55 66.73 22.45
CA TRP A 138 20.55 65.70 22.73
C TRP A 138 20.46 65.23 24.18
N SER A 139 20.22 63.92 24.38
CA SER A 139 20.14 63.33 25.71
C SER A 139 21.11 62.13 25.83
N VAL A 140 21.55 61.87 27.07
CA VAL A 140 22.41 60.69 27.37
C VAL A 140 21.75 59.39 26.92
N GLU A 141 20.43 59.31 26.93
CA GLU A 141 19.69 58.13 26.47
C GLU A 141 19.82 57.92 24.97
N ILE A 142 19.76 58.96 24.16
CA ILE A 142 19.93 58.91 22.71
C ILE A 142 21.34 58.40 22.38
N GLU A 143 22.35 58.94 23.04
CA GLU A 143 23.74 58.55 22.86
C GLU A 143 23.97 57.07 23.24
N ALA A 144 23.32 56.59 24.32
CA ALA A 144 23.41 55.21 24.73
C ALA A 144 22.82 54.24 23.69
N VAL A 145 21.64 54.58 23.11
CA VAL A 145 21.02 53.77 22.06
C VAL A 145 21.86 53.75 20.78
N MET A 146 22.38 54.93 20.37
CA MET A 146 23.27 54.99 19.19
C MET A 146 24.55 54.18 19.37
N ARG A 147 25.17 54.22 20.54
CA ARG A 147 26.33 53.36 20.85
C ARG A 147 25.99 51.88 20.83
N ALA A 148 24.84 51.50 21.41
CA ALA A 148 24.37 50.12 21.40
C ALA A 148 24.12 49.58 19.98
N VAL A 149 23.50 50.42 19.11
CA VAL A 149 23.29 50.06 17.68
C VAL A 149 24.63 49.85 16.96
N ARG A 150 25.60 50.76 17.15
CA ARG A 150 26.92 50.66 16.53
C ARG A 150 27.66 49.42 16.99
N SER A 151 27.67 49.11 18.30
CA SER A 151 28.31 47.90 18.83
C SER A 151 27.73 46.63 18.22
N ARG A 152 26.39 46.56 18.10
CA ARG A 152 25.71 45.40 17.49
C ARG A 152 25.97 45.29 15.97
N VAL A 153 26.10 46.39 15.27
CA VAL A 153 26.51 46.36 13.88
C VAL A 153 27.92 45.83 13.74
N GLU A 154 28.86 46.19 14.63
CA GLU A 154 30.22 45.62 14.67
C GLU A 154 30.20 44.11 14.92
N GLU A 155 29.43 43.63 15.89
CA GLU A 155 29.28 42.22 16.20
C GLU A 155 28.67 41.46 15.01
N LEU A 156 27.66 41.98 14.35
CA LEU A 156 27.02 41.36 13.18
C LEU A 156 27.99 41.28 11.99
N LEU A 157 28.79 42.32 11.76
CA LEU A 157 29.79 42.36 10.70
C LEU A 157 30.89 41.33 10.92
N ALA A 158 31.33 41.11 12.18
CA ALA A 158 32.29 40.07 12.54
C ALA A 158 31.76 38.65 12.24
N LEU A 159 30.47 38.40 12.49
CA LEU A 159 29.81 37.10 12.23
C LEU A 159 29.59 36.84 10.74
N LYS A 160 29.28 37.89 9.96
CA LYS A 160 28.92 37.74 8.53
C LYS A 160 30.06 38.01 7.55
N ASN A 161 31.28 38.32 8.02
CA ASN A 161 32.43 38.72 7.18
C ASN A 161 32.07 39.78 6.12
N LEU A 162 31.30 40.82 6.51
CA LEU A 162 30.91 41.89 5.60
C LEU A 162 32.05 42.91 5.44
N PRO A 163 32.05 43.72 4.33
CA PRO A 163 33.11 44.71 4.08
C PRO A 163 33.19 45.78 5.21
N PRO A 164 34.42 46.12 5.64
CA PRO A 164 34.62 47.11 6.73
C PRO A 164 34.14 48.54 6.45
N GLU A 165 33.83 48.85 5.20
CA GLU A 165 33.39 50.14 4.70
C GLU A 165 32.05 50.56 5.38
N VAL A 166 31.20 49.63 5.75
CA VAL A 166 29.92 49.85 6.42
C VAL A 166 30.16 50.46 7.82
N LEU A 167 31.20 50.00 8.54
CA LEU A 167 31.59 50.52 9.84
C LEU A 167 32.04 51.99 9.76
N ALA A 168 32.87 52.31 8.75
CA ALA A 168 33.38 53.68 8.58
C ALA A 168 32.25 54.72 8.37
N VAL A 169 31.18 54.32 7.64
CA VAL A 169 30.05 55.20 7.36
C VAL A 169 29.14 55.35 8.58
N THR A 170 28.86 54.27 9.32
CA THR A 170 27.99 54.31 10.52
C THR A 170 28.64 55.02 11.72
N ALA A 171 29.99 54.99 11.82
CA ALA A 171 30.72 55.61 12.91
C ALA A 171 30.60 57.16 12.90
N ASN A 172 30.51 57.77 11.72
CA ASN A 172 30.54 59.23 11.54
C ASN A 172 29.18 59.91 11.57
N VAL A 173 28.05 59.14 11.59
CA VAL A 173 26.70 59.70 11.58
C VAL A 173 26.30 60.11 13.00
N GLN A 174 26.01 61.39 13.21
CA GLN A 174 25.59 61.94 14.50
C GLN A 174 24.08 62.02 14.69
N GLU A 175 23.33 62.01 13.62
CA GLU A 175 21.85 62.10 13.65
C GLU A 175 21.23 60.73 13.89
N PRO A 176 20.38 60.52 14.91
CA PRO A 176 19.78 59.25 15.24
C PRO A 176 18.89 58.68 14.13
N GLY A 177 18.10 59.51 13.45
CA GLY A 177 17.25 59.11 12.34
C GLY A 177 18.04 58.63 11.13
N ARG A 178 19.11 59.36 10.80
CA ARG A 178 20.02 58.96 9.69
C ARG A 178 20.81 57.68 9.99
N LEU A 179 21.19 57.46 11.26
CA LEU A 179 21.84 56.21 11.68
C LEU A 179 20.85 55.05 11.53
N ALA A 180 19.60 55.23 11.95
CA ALA A 180 18.58 54.20 11.82
C ALA A 180 18.34 53.82 10.35
N ASP A 181 18.18 54.79 9.45
CA ASP A 181 17.94 54.57 8.02
C ASP A 181 19.15 53.90 7.34
N LEU A 182 20.37 54.30 7.70
CA LEU A 182 21.61 53.73 7.17
C LEU A 182 21.80 52.25 7.62
N VAL A 183 21.50 51.98 8.88
CA VAL A 183 21.61 50.58 9.38
C VAL A 183 20.52 49.74 8.77
N ALA A 184 19.26 50.21 8.69
CA ALA A 184 18.14 49.51 8.07
C ALA A 184 18.42 49.19 6.59
N SER A 185 19.04 50.10 5.84
CA SER A 185 19.40 49.90 4.42
C SER A 185 20.43 48.80 4.18
N ASN A 186 21.24 48.47 5.19
CA ASN A 186 22.27 47.41 5.10
C ASN A 186 21.83 46.08 5.74
N LEU A 187 20.70 46.03 6.40
CA LEU A 187 20.09 44.83 6.94
C LEU A 187 19.19 44.17 5.89
N LYS A 188 19.23 42.84 5.80
CA LYS A 188 18.29 42.06 4.97
C LYS A 188 16.97 41.90 5.70
N LEU A 189 16.20 43.00 5.78
CA LEU A 189 14.91 43.03 6.45
C LEU A 189 13.83 42.42 5.54
N ARG A 190 12.77 41.91 6.16
CA ARG A 190 11.51 41.64 5.46
C ARG A 190 10.87 42.96 5.03
N MET A 191 10.09 42.92 3.97
CA MET A 191 9.50 44.11 3.41
C MET A 191 8.59 44.83 4.44
N GLU A 192 7.82 44.08 5.22
CA GLU A 192 6.94 44.60 6.24
C GLU A 192 7.74 45.29 7.36
N ASP A 193 8.84 44.67 7.85
CA ASP A 193 9.71 45.27 8.88
C ASP A 193 10.42 46.52 8.35
N ALA A 194 10.84 46.53 7.09
CA ALA A 194 11.48 47.67 6.44
C ALA A 194 10.46 48.85 6.24
N GLN A 195 9.25 48.53 5.82
CA GLN A 195 8.19 49.52 5.65
C GLN A 195 7.75 50.12 7.00
N GLU A 196 7.63 49.27 8.05
CA GLU A 196 7.36 49.77 9.41
C GLU A 196 8.42 50.80 9.86
N ILE A 197 9.72 50.52 9.61
CA ILE A 197 10.78 51.48 9.92
C ILE A 197 10.64 52.76 9.13
N LEU A 198 10.26 52.69 7.85
CA LEU A 198 10.06 53.86 6.99
C LEU A 198 8.88 54.72 7.48
N GLU A 199 7.83 54.12 8.03
CA GLU A 199 6.63 54.81 8.54
C GLU A 199 6.83 55.49 9.89
N ILE A 200 7.82 55.02 10.70
CA ILE A 200 8.11 55.67 12.00
C ILE A 200 8.70 57.06 11.79
N GLN A 201 7.96 58.08 12.15
CA GLN A 201 8.37 59.49 12.01
C GLN A 201 9.35 59.93 13.10
N ASP A 202 9.18 59.47 14.36
CA ASP A 202 10.09 59.79 15.46
C ASP A 202 11.46 59.09 15.28
N PRO A 203 12.57 59.86 15.14
CA PRO A 203 13.90 59.30 14.94
C PRO A 203 14.37 58.34 16.03
N ILE A 204 13.96 58.58 17.30
CA ILE A 204 14.36 57.76 18.43
C ILE A 204 13.62 56.43 18.44
N ALA A 205 12.30 56.47 18.20
CA ALA A 205 11.48 55.30 18.09
C ALA A 205 11.96 54.39 16.92
N ARG A 206 12.33 55.01 15.80
CA ARG A 206 12.91 54.34 14.62
C ARG A 206 14.23 53.63 14.97
N LEU A 207 15.13 54.35 15.64
CA LEU A 207 16.42 53.79 16.07
C LEU A 207 16.24 52.59 17.03
N ARG A 208 15.29 52.69 17.97
CA ARG A 208 14.95 51.58 18.90
C ARG A 208 14.37 50.39 18.14
N ARG A 209 13.56 50.60 17.11
CA ARG A 209 13.02 49.52 16.29
C ARG A 209 14.15 48.80 15.54
N VAL A 210 15.07 49.54 14.95
CA VAL A 210 16.27 49.00 14.30
C VAL A 210 17.12 48.21 15.29
N ASP A 211 17.31 48.72 16.52
CA ASP A 211 18.01 48.02 17.58
C ASP A 211 17.41 46.64 17.91
N SER A 212 16.07 46.59 17.98
CA SER A 212 15.36 45.35 18.25
C SER A 212 15.55 44.31 17.12
N LEU A 213 15.56 44.76 15.88
CA LEU A 213 15.78 43.87 14.71
C LEU A 213 17.23 43.39 14.60
N LEU A 214 18.20 44.26 14.94
CA LEU A 214 19.60 43.91 15.03
C LEU A 214 19.87 42.81 16.08
N ARG A 215 19.24 42.89 17.27
CA ARG A 215 19.34 41.85 18.29
C ARG A 215 18.88 40.49 17.75
N ARG A 216 17.71 40.45 17.10
CA ARG A 216 17.18 39.24 16.53
C ARG A 216 18.09 38.67 15.45
N GLU A 217 18.66 39.50 14.60
CA GLU A 217 19.54 39.09 13.52
C GLU A 217 20.90 38.57 14.06
N LEU A 218 21.39 39.12 15.15
CA LEU A 218 22.58 38.65 15.85
C LEU A 218 22.36 37.26 16.46
N GLU A 219 21.23 37.01 17.12
CA GLU A 219 20.88 35.71 17.69
C GLU A 219 20.81 34.64 16.60
N VAL A 220 20.15 34.95 15.49
CA VAL A 220 20.06 34.02 14.36
C VAL A 220 21.43 33.73 13.73
N SER A 221 22.24 34.78 13.56
CA SER A 221 23.57 34.64 12.95
C SER A 221 24.55 33.89 13.85
N ALA A 222 24.47 34.08 15.17
CA ALA A 222 25.28 33.33 16.16
C ALA A 222 24.91 31.83 16.14
N MET A 223 23.62 31.50 16.10
CA MET A 223 23.17 30.11 16.03
C MET A 223 23.57 29.44 14.71
N GLN A 224 23.51 30.16 13.58
CA GLN A 224 23.98 29.65 12.29
C GLN A 224 25.50 29.38 12.29
N ALA A 225 26.30 30.26 12.93
CA ALA A 225 27.74 30.08 13.05
C ALA A 225 28.10 28.86 13.93
N GLU A 226 27.33 28.62 15.00
CA GLU A 226 27.50 27.47 15.88
C GLU A 226 27.18 26.14 15.13
N ILE A 227 26.05 26.09 14.40
CA ILE A 227 25.69 24.92 13.57
C ILE A 227 26.78 24.63 12.51
N GLN A 228 27.28 25.67 11.83
CA GLN A 228 28.35 25.50 10.85
C GLN A 228 29.68 25.03 11.47
N SER A 229 30.00 25.50 12.69
CA SER A 229 31.18 25.05 13.42
C SER A 229 31.07 23.58 13.81
N GLN A 230 29.90 23.15 14.32
CA GLN A 230 29.64 21.73 14.67
C GLN A 230 29.73 20.82 13.44
N ALA A 231 29.11 21.21 12.31
CA ALA A 231 29.20 20.45 11.07
C ALA A 231 30.66 20.34 10.54
N LYS A 232 31.43 21.40 10.69
CA LYS A 232 32.86 21.41 10.29
C LYS A 232 33.73 20.53 11.17
N GLU A 233 33.43 20.46 12.48
CA GLU A 233 34.10 19.54 13.40
C GLU A 233 33.76 18.07 13.11
N GLU A 234 32.49 17.73 12.80
CA GLU A 234 32.09 16.38 12.40
C GLU A 234 32.77 15.93 11.13
N ILE A 235 32.84 16.78 10.11
CA ILE A 235 33.54 16.51 8.83
C ILE A 235 35.04 16.30 9.11
N SER A 236 35.64 17.12 9.96
CA SER A 236 37.06 17.01 10.34
C SER A 236 37.35 15.73 11.11
N ARG A 237 36.44 15.31 12.00
CA ARG A 237 36.51 13.99 12.69
C ARG A 237 36.48 12.84 11.70
N GLY A 238 35.54 12.87 10.74
CA GLY A 238 35.43 11.86 9.70
C GLY A 238 36.71 11.73 8.85
N HIS A 239 37.29 12.84 8.43
CA HIS A 239 38.58 12.85 7.69
C HIS A 239 39.75 12.33 8.54
N ARG A 240 39.80 12.66 9.82
CA ARG A 240 40.83 12.18 10.73
C ARG A 240 40.70 10.68 11.03
N GLU A 241 39.47 10.18 11.21
CA GLU A 241 39.18 8.75 11.29
C GLU A 241 39.61 7.99 10.05
N GLN A 242 39.27 8.53 8.85
CA GLN A 242 39.66 7.92 7.60
C GLN A 242 41.17 7.86 7.43
N TYR A 243 41.89 8.94 7.75
CA TYR A 243 43.34 8.98 7.70
C TYR A 243 43.99 8.00 8.72
N LEU A 244 43.45 7.91 9.93
CA LEU A 244 43.91 6.94 10.92
C LEU A 244 43.65 5.50 10.51
N ARG A 245 42.49 5.23 9.86
CA ARG A 245 42.17 3.91 9.28
C ARG A 245 43.11 3.54 8.15
N GLU A 246 43.50 4.49 7.29
CA GLU A 246 44.48 4.26 6.21
C GLU A 246 45.87 3.98 6.78
N GLN A 247 46.32 4.71 7.83
CA GLN A 247 47.56 4.41 8.52
C GLN A 247 47.52 3.03 9.19
N LEU A 248 46.41 2.68 9.83
CA LEU A 248 46.24 1.37 10.48
C LEU A 248 46.31 0.24 9.46
N ARG A 249 45.74 0.42 8.27
CA ARG A 249 45.84 -0.51 7.12
C ARG A 249 47.25 -0.66 6.61
N ALA A 250 48.00 0.44 6.49
CA ALA A 250 49.38 0.40 6.06
C ALA A 250 50.26 -0.36 7.08
N ILE A 251 50.03 -0.16 8.38
CA ILE A 251 50.72 -0.85 9.48
C ILE A 251 50.31 -2.34 9.51
N GLN A 252 49.04 -2.69 9.32
CA GLN A 252 48.56 -4.08 9.26
C GLN A 252 49.15 -4.82 8.06
N ALA A 253 49.25 -4.17 6.90
CA ALA A 253 49.91 -4.72 5.74
C ALA A 253 51.39 -4.98 5.95
N GLU A 254 52.11 -4.12 6.70
CA GLU A 254 53.52 -4.34 7.09
C GLU A 254 53.70 -5.44 8.12
N LEU A 255 52.68 -5.66 9.00
CA LEU A 255 52.68 -6.70 10.00
C LEU A 255 52.26 -8.09 9.49
N GLY A 256 51.82 -8.16 8.21
CA GLY A 256 51.32 -9.40 7.60
C GLY A 256 49.96 -9.85 8.15
N GLU A 257 49.20 -8.96 8.83
CA GLU A 257 47.82 -9.20 9.22
C GLU A 257 46.95 -8.99 7.99
N THR A 258 46.14 -10.00 7.64
CA THR A 258 45.19 -9.95 6.53
C THR A 258 44.13 -8.90 6.81
N ASP A 259 43.94 -7.94 5.88
CA ASP A 259 42.85 -6.94 6.01
C ASP A 259 41.51 -7.71 6.10
N PRO A 260 40.69 -7.52 7.13
CA PRO A 260 39.37 -8.15 7.26
C PRO A 260 38.51 -8.01 6.01
N ARG A 261 38.72 -6.96 5.26
CA ARG A 261 38.07 -6.71 3.97
C ARG A 261 38.55 -7.68 2.87
N TYR A 262 39.83 -7.99 2.85
CA TYR A 262 40.36 -8.95 1.90
C TYR A 262 39.83 -10.35 2.21
N GLU A 263 39.73 -10.71 3.49
CA GLU A 263 39.09 -11.96 3.91
C GLU A 263 37.62 -12.02 3.49
N GLU A 264 36.86 -10.93 3.70
CA GLU A 264 35.46 -10.84 3.25
C GLU A 264 35.32 -11.06 1.72
N LEU A 265 36.15 -10.42 0.93
CA LEU A 265 36.12 -10.53 -0.53
C LEU A 265 36.52 -11.94 -1.01
N GLU A 266 37.53 -12.55 -0.39
CA GLU A 266 37.93 -13.94 -0.71
C GLU A 266 36.85 -14.93 -0.25
N GLU A 267 36.18 -14.68 0.86
CA GLU A 267 35.05 -15.49 1.29
C GLU A 267 33.90 -15.44 0.27
N TYR A 268 33.54 -14.24 -0.23
CA TYR A 268 32.55 -14.13 -1.30
C TYR A 268 33.01 -14.82 -2.60
N ARG A 269 34.28 -14.71 -2.98
CA ARG A 269 34.85 -15.42 -4.15
C ARG A 269 34.73 -16.94 -4.00
N ALA A 270 35.06 -17.45 -2.82
CA ALA A 270 34.94 -18.87 -2.51
C ALA A 270 33.48 -19.35 -2.57
N LYS A 271 32.56 -18.62 -1.92
CA LYS A 271 31.12 -18.90 -1.93
C LYS A 271 30.53 -18.86 -3.35
N LEU A 272 30.87 -17.89 -4.16
CA LEU A 272 30.42 -17.76 -5.54
C LEU A 272 30.88 -18.96 -6.42
N ARG A 273 32.13 -19.41 -6.25
CA ARG A 273 32.63 -20.62 -6.92
C ARG A 273 31.89 -21.87 -6.47
N GLN A 274 31.59 -21.97 -5.18
CA GLN A 274 30.85 -23.12 -4.63
C GLN A 274 29.40 -23.16 -5.07
N ALA A 275 28.77 -21.99 -5.28
CA ALA A 275 27.38 -21.88 -5.71
C ALA A 275 27.14 -22.35 -7.15
N ALA A 276 28.21 -22.56 -7.96
CA ALA A 276 28.16 -23.05 -9.34
C ALA A 276 27.12 -22.29 -10.19
N LEU A 277 27.31 -20.97 -10.27
CA LEU A 277 26.43 -20.06 -11.02
C LEU A 277 26.49 -20.31 -12.54
N PRO A 278 25.41 -20.04 -13.28
CA PRO A 278 25.46 -19.93 -14.73
C PRO A 278 26.40 -18.78 -15.16
N PRO A 279 27.01 -18.86 -16.37
CA PRO A 279 28.01 -17.87 -16.80
C PRO A 279 27.55 -16.42 -16.76
N GLU A 280 26.28 -16.15 -17.06
CA GLU A 280 25.71 -14.81 -17.02
C GLU A 280 25.63 -14.27 -15.57
N ALA A 281 25.15 -15.11 -14.65
CA ALA A 281 25.04 -14.79 -13.23
C ALA A 281 26.43 -14.65 -12.58
N GLU A 282 27.39 -15.51 -12.95
CA GLU A 282 28.77 -15.42 -12.47
C GLU A 282 29.43 -14.11 -12.89
N ASN A 283 29.29 -13.73 -14.17
CA ASN A 283 29.84 -12.47 -14.68
C ASN A 283 29.27 -11.25 -13.93
N GLU A 284 27.96 -11.24 -13.68
CA GLU A 284 27.33 -10.14 -12.94
C GLU A 284 27.78 -10.12 -11.47
N ALA A 285 27.83 -11.27 -10.81
CA ALA A 285 28.31 -11.40 -9.43
C ALA A 285 29.76 -10.93 -9.29
N MET A 286 30.63 -11.34 -10.20
CA MET A 286 32.04 -10.90 -10.22
C MET A 286 32.17 -9.39 -10.48
N ARG A 287 31.33 -8.83 -11.35
CA ARG A 287 31.30 -7.37 -11.56
C ARG A 287 30.90 -6.63 -10.30
N GLN A 288 29.89 -7.11 -9.58
CA GLN A 288 29.45 -6.50 -8.31
C GLN A 288 30.49 -6.66 -7.22
N LEU A 289 31.20 -7.78 -7.18
CA LEU A 289 32.29 -8.01 -6.24
C LEU A 289 33.47 -7.03 -6.50
N GLN A 290 33.86 -6.83 -7.76
CA GLN A 290 34.86 -5.83 -8.13
C GLN A 290 34.42 -4.40 -7.78
N ARG A 291 33.11 -4.14 -7.88
CA ARG A 291 32.55 -2.86 -7.45
C ARG A 291 32.64 -2.69 -5.94
N LEU A 292 32.35 -3.73 -5.16
CA LEU A 292 32.46 -3.74 -3.69
C LEU A 292 33.92 -3.48 -3.24
N GLU A 293 34.90 -4.05 -3.98
CA GLU A 293 36.32 -3.85 -3.72
C GLU A 293 36.75 -2.38 -3.82
N ARG A 294 36.09 -1.59 -4.68
CA ARG A 294 36.40 -0.16 -4.89
C ARG A 294 35.59 0.78 -4.01
N MET A 295 34.52 0.30 -3.38
CA MET A 295 33.61 1.12 -2.57
C MET A 295 34.14 1.33 -1.14
N HIS A 296 33.67 2.39 -0.49
CA HIS A 296 33.90 2.57 0.93
C HIS A 296 33.11 1.52 1.73
N PRO A 297 33.73 0.76 2.66
CA PRO A 297 33.09 -0.39 3.32
C PRO A 297 31.82 -0.02 4.13
N ASP A 298 31.80 1.16 4.74
CA ASP A 298 30.67 1.62 5.56
C ASP A 298 29.62 2.40 4.75
N GLY A 299 29.78 2.48 3.43
CA GLY A 299 28.85 3.19 2.54
C GLY A 299 27.51 2.46 2.39
N PRO A 300 26.38 3.18 2.30
CA PRO A 300 25.07 2.57 2.06
C PRO A 300 25.02 1.70 0.80
N GLU A 301 25.74 2.10 -0.25
CA GLU A 301 25.85 1.33 -1.49
C GLU A 301 26.60 0.00 -1.29
N ALA A 302 27.61 -0.05 -0.44
CA ALA A 302 28.32 -1.29 -0.14
C ALA A 302 27.42 -2.31 0.55
N GLN A 303 26.50 -1.87 1.42
CA GLN A 303 25.50 -2.73 2.04
C GLN A 303 24.52 -3.33 1.03
N VAL A 304 24.10 -2.54 0.04
CA VAL A 304 23.24 -3.03 -1.05
C VAL A 304 23.95 -4.10 -1.87
N VAL A 305 25.25 -3.88 -2.19
CA VAL A 305 26.04 -4.85 -2.95
C VAL A 305 26.31 -6.12 -2.14
N ARG A 306 26.59 -6.03 -0.84
CA ARG A 306 26.72 -7.19 0.05
C ARG A 306 25.43 -8.02 0.06
N GLY A 307 24.28 -7.39 0.32
CA GLY A 307 23.00 -8.07 0.28
C GLY A 307 22.73 -8.77 -1.06
N TYR A 308 23.13 -8.16 -2.17
CA TYR A 308 23.03 -8.79 -3.48
C TYR A 308 23.95 -10.02 -3.62
N LEU A 309 25.20 -9.91 -3.19
CA LEU A 309 26.15 -11.03 -3.24
C LEU A 309 25.73 -12.17 -2.30
N GLU A 310 25.14 -11.88 -1.15
CA GLU A 310 24.53 -12.91 -0.28
C GLU A 310 23.43 -13.67 -1.00
N TRP A 311 22.50 -12.98 -1.68
CA TRP A 311 21.48 -13.64 -2.47
C TRP A 311 22.09 -14.50 -3.60
N MET A 312 23.10 -13.99 -4.30
CA MET A 312 23.79 -14.75 -5.37
C MET A 312 24.49 -16.01 -4.87
N THR A 313 25.01 -15.98 -3.64
CA THR A 313 25.71 -17.13 -3.03
C THR A 313 24.78 -18.15 -2.38
N GLU A 314 23.61 -17.71 -1.89
CA GLU A 314 22.68 -18.57 -1.15
C GLU A 314 21.58 -19.19 -2.01
N LEU A 315 21.35 -18.67 -3.21
CA LEU A 315 20.41 -19.26 -4.14
C LEU A 315 20.93 -20.59 -4.69
N PRO A 316 20.06 -21.61 -4.76
CA PRO A 316 20.44 -22.93 -5.25
C PRO A 316 20.46 -22.99 -6.77
N TRP A 317 21.47 -22.41 -7.42
CA TRP A 317 21.58 -22.37 -8.88
C TRP A 317 21.64 -23.75 -9.52
N SER A 318 22.40 -24.67 -8.93
CA SER A 318 22.63 -26.02 -9.44
C SER A 318 22.32 -27.14 -8.43
N ALA A 319 22.12 -26.77 -7.17
CA ALA A 319 21.87 -27.72 -6.09
C ALA A 319 20.52 -28.43 -6.27
N THR A 320 20.52 -29.74 -6.44
CA THR A 320 19.31 -30.55 -6.64
C THR A 320 19.14 -31.57 -5.52
N SER A 321 17.91 -31.79 -5.06
CA SER A 321 17.58 -32.98 -4.23
C SER A 321 17.61 -34.23 -5.07
N PRO A 322 18.09 -35.38 -4.53
CA PRO A 322 18.00 -36.64 -5.23
C PRO A 322 16.54 -37.08 -5.40
N GLU A 323 16.12 -37.24 -6.63
CA GLU A 323 14.73 -37.64 -6.95
C GLU A 323 14.52 -39.15 -6.73
N ARG A 324 13.50 -39.51 -5.96
CA ARG A 324 13.09 -40.89 -5.69
C ARG A 324 11.68 -41.12 -6.19
N LEU A 325 11.52 -41.30 -7.51
CA LEU A 325 10.23 -41.60 -8.14
C LEU A 325 9.94 -43.11 -8.13
N ASP A 326 9.52 -43.62 -6.97
CA ASP A 326 8.91 -44.93 -6.83
C ASP A 326 7.38 -44.78 -6.67
N LEU A 327 6.62 -45.19 -7.70
CA LEU A 327 5.17 -45.09 -7.71
C LEU A 327 4.48 -45.94 -6.64
N ALA A 328 5.07 -47.08 -6.28
CA ALA A 328 4.53 -47.93 -5.22
C ALA A 328 4.68 -47.24 -3.84
N ASN A 329 5.85 -46.69 -3.57
CA ASN A 329 6.10 -45.88 -2.37
C ASN A 329 5.25 -44.61 -2.36
N ALA A 330 5.10 -43.92 -3.50
CA ALA A 330 4.26 -42.74 -3.61
C ALA A 330 2.78 -43.04 -3.27
N ARG A 331 2.26 -44.17 -3.78
CA ARG A 331 0.93 -44.66 -3.41
C ARG A 331 0.81 -44.94 -1.92
N ALA A 332 1.77 -45.65 -1.33
CA ALA A 332 1.76 -45.94 0.10
C ALA A 332 1.76 -44.68 0.97
N ILE A 333 2.53 -43.65 0.58
CA ILE A 333 2.57 -42.37 1.28
C ILE A 333 1.22 -41.65 1.17
N LEU A 334 0.64 -41.57 -0.04
CA LEU A 334 -0.65 -40.91 -0.26
C LEU A 334 -1.78 -41.64 0.49
N ASP A 335 -1.75 -42.99 0.56
CA ASP A 335 -2.75 -43.75 1.30
C ASP A 335 -2.59 -43.63 2.81
N ALA A 336 -1.36 -43.53 3.30
CA ALA A 336 -1.09 -43.33 4.72
C ALA A 336 -1.51 -41.89 5.21
N ASP A 337 -1.37 -40.88 4.36
CA ASP A 337 -1.64 -39.49 4.75
C ASP A 337 -3.08 -39.06 4.48
N HIS A 338 -3.75 -39.64 3.51
CA HIS A 338 -5.06 -39.23 3.02
C HIS A 338 -6.02 -40.39 2.94
N ALA A 339 -7.05 -40.42 3.79
CA ALA A 339 -8.16 -41.30 3.66
C ALA A 339 -9.02 -40.92 2.46
N HIS A 340 -9.58 -41.90 1.78
CA HIS A 340 -10.42 -41.68 0.61
C HIS A 340 -9.66 -40.99 -0.55
N LEU A 341 -10.32 -40.27 -1.43
CA LEU A 341 -9.75 -39.51 -2.57
C LEU A 341 -9.04 -40.39 -3.63
N GLU A 342 -9.47 -41.63 -3.83
CA GLU A 342 -8.80 -42.59 -4.72
C GLU A 342 -8.58 -42.04 -6.14
N GLY A 343 -9.62 -41.47 -6.77
CA GLY A 343 -9.49 -40.90 -8.11
C GLY A 343 -8.50 -39.70 -8.18
N ILE A 344 -8.32 -38.98 -7.08
CA ILE A 344 -7.34 -37.90 -7.01
C ILE A 344 -5.93 -38.43 -6.86
N LYS A 345 -5.76 -39.43 -6.00
CA LYS A 345 -4.48 -40.15 -5.84
C LYS A 345 -4.02 -40.76 -7.14
N ASP A 346 -4.94 -41.42 -7.89
CA ASP A 346 -4.64 -42.03 -9.19
C ASP A 346 -4.17 -40.96 -10.19
N ARG A 347 -4.83 -39.79 -10.28
CA ARG A 347 -4.38 -38.71 -11.17
C ARG A 347 -3.01 -38.12 -10.76
N ILE A 348 -2.75 -38.01 -9.46
CA ILE A 348 -1.42 -37.60 -8.98
C ILE A 348 -0.36 -38.64 -9.40
N LEU A 349 -0.65 -39.94 -9.23
CA LEU A 349 0.28 -41.02 -9.62
C LEU A 349 0.47 -41.08 -11.12
N GLU A 350 -0.54 -40.80 -11.94
CA GLU A 350 -0.44 -40.69 -13.40
C GLU A 350 0.53 -39.54 -13.78
N SER A 351 0.40 -38.39 -13.18
CA SER A 351 1.29 -37.24 -13.40
C SER A 351 2.74 -37.57 -12.99
N LEU A 352 2.93 -38.19 -11.83
CA LEU A 352 4.25 -38.66 -11.38
C LEU A 352 4.82 -39.77 -12.30
N GLY A 353 3.96 -40.66 -12.84
CA GLY A 353 4.33 -41.69 -13.79
C GLY A 353 4.86 -41.15 -15.11
N VAL A 354 4.21 -40.13 -15.67
CA VAL A 354 4.69 -39.43 -16.87
C VAL A 354 6.07 -38.83 -16.62
N ARG A 355 6.28 -38.20 -15.47
CA ARG A 355 7.56 -37.61 -15.11
C ARG A 355 8.66 -38.65 -14.91
N LYS A 356 8.32 -39.83 -14.38
CA LYS A 356 9.27 -40.93 -14.24
C LYS A 356 9.77 -41.45 -15.61
N LEU A 357 8.88 -41.46 -16.60
CA LEU A 357 9.20 -41.91 -17.97
C LEU A 357 9.94 -40.85 -18.80
N ARG A 358 9.65 -39.59 -18.54
CA ARG A 358 10.25 -38.42 -19.21
C ARG A 358 10.59 -37.35 -18.18
N PRO A 359 11.77 -37.40 -17.55
CA PRO A 359 12.18 -36.41 -16.52
C PRO A 359 12.18 -34.96 -17.02
N ASP A 360 12.49 -34.78 -18.32
CA ASP A 360 12.51 -33.44 -18.97
C ASP A 360 11.16 -33.04 -19.56
N ALA A 361 10.10 -33.85 -19.36
CA ALA A 361 8.79 -33.49 -19.88
C ALA A 361 8.25 -32.24 -19.16
N LYS A 362 7.89 -31.27 -19.95
CA LYS A 362 7.15 -30.05 -19.50
C LYS A 362 5.70 -30.47 -19.20
N GLY A 363 5.46 -31.01 -17.99
CA GLY A 363 4.13 -31.44 -17.57
C GLY A 363 3.22 -30.25 -17.24
N PRO A 364 1.88 -30.46 -17.23
CA PRO A 364 0.93 -29.44 -16.78
C PRO A 364 1.14 -29.17 -15.29
N ILE A 365 0.75 -27.94 -14.89
CA ILE A 365 0.78 -27.50 -13.51
C ILE A 365 -0.42 -28.13 -12.78
N LEU A 366 -0.19 -28.84 -11.70
CA LEU A 366 -1.28 -29.39 -10.91
C LEU A 366 -2.02 -28.28 -10.15
N CYS A 367 -3.32 -28.14 -10.39
CA CYS A 367 -4.16 -27.17 -9.71
C CYS A 367 -5.21 -27.87 -8.85
N PHE A 368 -5.07 -27.79 -7.53
CA PHE A 368 -6.04 -28.34 -6.58
C PHE A 368 -7.14 -27.33 -6.29
N VAL A 369 -8.35 -27.60 -6.77
CA VAL A 369 -9.52 -26.74 -6.58
C VAL A 369 -10.52 -27.41 -5.65
N GLY A 370 -11.00 -26.67 -4.66
CA GLY A 370 -12.03 -27.17 -3.74
C GLY A 370 -12.17 -26.35 -2.47
N PRO A 371 -13.16 -26.65 -1.64
CA PRO A 371 -13.44 -25.90 -0.44
C PRO A 371 -12.27 -25.88 0.56
N PRO A 372 -12.25 -24.93 1.49
CA PRO A 372 -11.22 -24.89 2.51
C PRO A 372 -11.26 -26.13 3.43
N GLY A 373 -10.08 -26.62 3.81
CA GLY A 373 -9.96 -27.73 4.74
C GLY A 373 -10.15 -29.13 4.16
N VAL A 374 -10.11 -29.28 2.83
CA VAL A 374 -10.18 -30.62 2.17
C VAL A 374 -8.80 -31.28 1.95
N GLY A 375 -7.72 -30.68 2.45
CA GLY A 375 -6.40 -31.28 2.39
C GLY A 375 -5.53 -30.85 1.21
N LYS A 376 -5.85 -29.76 0.49
CA LYS A 376 -5.05 -29.25 -0.65
C LYS A 376 -3.56 -29.11 -0.30
N THR A 377 -3.26 -28.43 0.78
CA THR A 377 -1.87 -28.20 1.21
C THR A 377 -1.17 -29.47 1.72
N SER A 378 -1.89 -30.36 2.38
CA SER A 378 -1.34 -31.64 2.84
C SER A 378 -1.01 -32.58 1.69
N LEU A 379 -1.83 -32.60 0.61
CA LEU A 379 -1.53 -33.35 -0.61
C LEU A 379 -0.21 -32.89 -1.24
N GLY A 380 0.03 -31.58 -1.35
CA GLY A 380 1.29 -31.06 -1.87
C GLY A 380 2.50 -31.49 -1.05
N ARG A 381 2.37 -31.49 0.28
CA ARG A 381 3.44 -31.99 1.17
C ARG A 381 3.67 -33.49 1.01
N SER A 382 2.61 -34.30 0.83
CA SER A 382 2.72 -35.72 0.60
C SER A 382 3.36 -36.03 -0.74
N ILE A 383 3.07 -35.26 -1.79
CA ILE A 383 3.72 -35.33 -3.10
C ILE A 383 5.22 -35.04 -2.96
N ALA A 384 5.60 -33.99 -2.26
CA ALA A 384 7.01 -33.64 -2.04
C ALA A 384 7.75 -34.76 -1.33
N ARG A 385 7.15 -35.33 -0.28
CA ARG A 385 7.72 -36.51 0.43
C ARG A 385 7.81 -37.75 -0.46
N ALA A 386 6.83 -37.99 -1.30
CA ALA A 386 6.82 -39.09 -2.25
C ALA A 386 7.92 -38.97 -3.31
N MET A 387 8.23 -37.72 -3.73
CA MET A 387 9.30 -37.42 -4.68
C MET A 387 10.69 -37.32 -4.01
N GLY A 388 10.77 -37.25 -2.70
CA GLY A 388 12.01 -36.96 -1.96
C GLY A 388 12.54 -35.55 -2.15
N ARG A 389 11.65 -34.59 -2.43
CA ARG A 389 11.97 -33.19 -2.69
C ARG A 389 11.55 -32.30 -1.53
N GLU A 390 12.24 -31.16 -1.39
CA GLU A 390 11.84 -30.14 -0.43
C GLU A 390 10.48 -29.51 -0.79
N PHE A 391 9.73 -29.10 0.22
CA PHE A 391 8.41 -28.52 0.05
C PHE A 391 8.41 -27.04 0.44
N VAL A 392 8.06 -26.19 -0.52
CA VAL A 392 7.89 -24.75 -0.31
C VAL A 392 6.43 -24.38 -0.52
N ARG A 393 5.90 -23.53 0.34
CA ARG A 393 4.56 -22.96 0.21
C ARG A 393 4.61 -21.46 0.25
N VAL A 394 4.07 -20.82 -0.77
CA VAL A 394 3.88 -19.36 -0.85
C VAL A 394 2.40 -19.07 -1.01
N SER A 395 1.83 -18.24 -0.12
CA SER A 395 0.46 -17.79 -0.25
C SER A 395 0.41 -16.55 -1.14
N LEU A 396 -0.46 -16.60 -2.14
CA LEU A 396 -0.73 -15.48 -3.07
C LEU A 396 -2.00 -14.71 -2.69
N GLY A 397 -2.68 -15.11 -1.62
CA GLY A 397 -3.88 -14.43 -1.14
C GLY A 397 -3.58 -12.99 -0.71
N GLY A 398 -4.18 -12.01 -1.42
CA GLY A 398 -3.99 -10.58 -1.14
C GLY A 398 -2.82 -9.92 -1.86
N VAL A 399 -2.06 -10.66 -2.67
CA VAL A 399 -1.03 -10.09 -3.55
C VAL A 399 -1.69 -9.24 -4.62
N ARG A 400 -1.22 -8.01 -4.79
CA ARG A 400 -1.71 -7.05 -5.78
C ARG A 400 -0.60 -6.41 -6.60
N ASP A 401 0.65 -6.49 -6.12
CA ASP A 401 1.83 -5.90 -6.75
C ASP A 401 2.65 -7.01 -7.43
N GLU A 402 2.97 -6.80 -8.69
CA GLU A 402 3.86 -7.68 -9.47
C GLU A 402 5.23 -7.84 -8.81
N ALA A 403 5.70 -6.80 -8.11
CA ALA A 403 6.99 -6.81 -7.42
C ALA A 403 7.07 -7.85 -6.29
N GLU A 404 5.94 -8.31 -5.73
CA GLU A 404 5.96 -9.42 -4.78
C GLU A 404 6.40 -10.74 -5.43
N ILE A 405 6.19 -10.92 -6.73
CA ILE A 405 6.57 -12.11 -7.49
C ILE A 405 7.94 -11.95 -8.14
N ARG A 406 8.17 -10.80 -8.81
CA ARG A 406 9.38 -10.50 -9.57
C ARG A 406 10.45 -9.72 -8.80
N GLY A 407 10.19 -9.33 -7.55
CA GLY A 407 11.11 -8.53 -6.76
C GLY A 407 11.12 -7.04 -7.12
N HIS A 408 11.72 -6.24 -6.26
CA HIS A 408 11.90 -4.80 -6.44
C HIS A 408 13.28 -4.49 -7.04
N ARG A 409 13.38 -3.45 -7.86
CA ARG A 409 14.68 -3.00 -8.37
C ARG A 409 15.61 -2.60 -7.23
N ARG A 410 16.87 -3.02 -7.27
CA ARG A 410 17.90 -2.78 -6.23
C ARG A 410 18.15 -1.33 -5.84
N THR A 411 17.70 -0.38 -6.67
CA THR A 411 17.86 1.06 -6.43
C THR A 411 16.94 1.59 -5.32
N TYR A 412 15.95 0.84 -4.91
CA TYR A 412 15.04 1.24 -3.83
C TYR A 412 15.55 0.78 -2.48
N VAL A 413 15.41 1.62 -1.45
CA VAL A 413 15.73 1.25 -0.06
C VAL A 413 14.77 0.14 0.39
N GLY A 414 15.33 -0.95 0.91
CA GLY A 414 14.54 -2.12 1.33
C GLY A 414 14.12 -3.06 0.18
N ALA A 415 14.69 -2.90 -1.02
CA ALA A 415 14.44 -3.82 -2.14
C ALA A 415 14.81 -5.26 -1.77
N MET A 416 13.97 -6.22 -2.18
CA MET A 416 14.18 -7.65 -1.98
C MET A 416 13.80 -8.42 -3.25
N PRO A 417 14.38 -9.62 -3.47
CA PRO A 417 13.91 -10.54 -4.49
C PRO A 417 12.46 -10.93 -4.30
N GLY A 418 11.82 -11.38 -5.37
CA GLY A 418 10.44 -11.88 -5.34
C GLY A 418 10.26 -13.12 -4.46
N ARG A 419 9.04 -13.38 -4.05
CA ARG A 419 8.67 -14.52 -3.17
C ARG A 419 9.08 -15.89 -3.73
N VAL A 420 9.17 -16.02 -5.06
CA VAL A 420 9.61 -17.25 -5.72
C VAL A 420 11.06 -17.54 -5.37
N LEU A 421 11.95 -16.59 -5.54
CA LEU A 421 13.37 -16.76 -5.21
C LEU A 421 13.62 -16.86 -3.70
N GLN A 422 12.85 -16.14 -2.90
CA GLN A 422 12.88 -16.31 -1.44
C GLN A 422 12.53 -17.74 -1.02
N GLY A 423 11.50 -18.32 -1.66
CA GLY A 423 11.12 -19.72 -1.42
C GLY A 423 12.18 -20.72 -1.86
N LEU A 424 12.85 -20.47 -2.98
CA LEU A 424 13.96 -21.33 -3.44
C LEU A 424 15.18 -21.26 -2.51
N ARG A 425 15.52 -20.08 -2.02
CA ARG A 425 16.56 -19.90 -0.99
C ARG A 425 16.21 -20.71 0.27
N GLN A 426 14.96 -20.66 0.72
CA GLN A 426 14.50 -21.43 1.88
C GLN A 426 14.57 -22.93 1.64
N ALA A 427 14.29 -23.40 0.42
CA ALA A 427 14.38 -24.81 0.03
C ALA A 427 15.83 -25.33 -0.04
N GLY A 428 16.79 -24.45 -0.35
CA GLY A 428 18.20 -24.83 -0.58
C GLY A 428 18.43 -25.74 -1.79
N THR A 429 17.39 -25.96 -2.63
CA THR A 429 17.45 -26.78 -3.84
C THR A 429 16.67 -26.12 -4.98
N ASN A 430 17.09 -26.32 -6.22
CA ASN A 430 16.45 -25.74 -7.41
C ASN A 430 15.30 -26.59 -7.97
N ASN A 431 15.05 -27.77 -7.38
CA ASN A 431 14.00 -28.68 -7.79
C ASN A 431 12.95 -29.01 -6.71
N PRO A 432 12.54 -28.06 -5.86
CA PRO A 432 11.54 -28.32 -4.84
C PRO A 432 10.16 -28.59 -5.44
N VAL A 433 9.26 -29.10 -4.63
CA VAL A 433 7.82 -29.00 -4.89
C VAL A 433 7.37 -27.63 -4.36
N PHE A 434 6.97 -26.76 -5.26
CA PHE A 434 6.62 -25.37 -4.95
C PHE A 434 5.11 -25.18 -5.06
N MET A 435 4.48 -24.87 -3.94
CA MET A 435 3.04 -24.67 -3.88
C MET A 435 2.69 -23.19 -3.81
N LEU A 436 1.94 -22.73 -4.80
CA LEU A 436 1.32 -21.40 -4.84
C LEU A 436 -0.12 -21.53 -4.33
N ASP A 437 -0.34 -21.08 -3.11
CA ASP A 437 -1.62 -21.24 -2.42
C ASP A 437 -2.53 -20.02 -2.64
N GLU A 438 -3.84 -20.27 -2.81
CA GLU A 438 -4.87 -19.24 -2.99
C GLU A 438 -4.69 -18.37 -4.25
N ILE A 439 -4.41 -19.01 -5.40
CA ILE A 439 -4.23 -18.30 -6.68
C ILE A 439 -5.52 -17.59 -7.17
N ASP A 440 -6.68 -18.03 -6.71
CA ASP A 440 -7.99 -17.41 -6.97
C ASP A 440 -8.23 -16.08 -6.25
N LYS A 441 -7.33 -15.71 -5.31
CA LYS A 441 -7.43 -14.46 -4.54
C LYS A 441 -6.42 -13.40 -4.96
N ILE A 442 -5.81 -13.57 -6.11
CA ILE A 442 -4.90 -12.57 -6.70
C ILE A 442 -5.75 -11.41 -7.22
N GLY A 443 -5.42 -10.21 -6.82
CA GLY A 443 -6.05 -8.98 -7.30
C GLY A 443 -5.18 -8.31 -8.36
N ALA A 444 -5.80 -7.66 -9.35
CA ALA A 444 -5.12 -6.69 -10.22
C ALA A 444 -5.33 -5.29 -9.66
N ASP A 445 -4.26 -4.47 -9.62
CA ASP A 445 -4.32 -3.07 -9.21
C ASP A 445 -3.53 -2.22 -10.24
N PHE A 446 -3.64 -0.89 -10.15
CA PHE A 446 -2.87 0.05 -11.00
C PHE A 446 -1.34 -0.10 -10.86
N ARG A 447 -0.84 -0.85 -9.88
CA ARG A 447 0.58 -1.11 -9.62
C ARG A 447 1.19 -2.26 -10.41
N GLY A 448 0.41 -2.97 -11.19
CA GLY A 448 0.86 -4.10 -12.01
C GLY A 448 -0.13 -5.25 -12.08
N ASP A 449 0.20 -6.25 -12.89
CA ASP A 449 -0.57 -7.48 -13.04
C ASP A 449 0.24 -8.68 -12.51
N PRO A 450 0.02 -9.11 -11.26
CA PRO A 450 0.67 -10.29 -10.71
C PRO A 450 0.41 -11.57 -11.52
N SER A 451 -0.73 -11.62 -12.25
CA SER A 451 -1.07 -12.80 -13.08
C SER A 451 -0.14 -12.91 -14.28
N ALA A 452 0.30 -11.79 -14.86
CA ALA A 452 1.30 -11.78 -15.93
C ALA A 452 2.68 -12.27 -15.44
N ALA A 453 3.08 -11.83 -14.23
CA ALA A 453 4.32 -12.33 -13.62
C ALA A 453 4.26 -13.82 -13.33
N LEU A 454 3.10 -14.34 -12.88
CA LEU A 454 2.91 -15.77 -12.65
C LEU A 454 2.92 -16.58 -13.93
N LEU A 455 2.46 -16.03 -15.06
CA LEU A 455 2.58 -16.70 -16.34
C LEU A 455 4.05 -16.97 -16.69
N GLU A 456 4.94 -16.01 -16.48
CA GLU A 456 6.37 -16.21 -16.73
C GLU A 456 6.99 -17.28 -15.80
N VAL A 457 6.56 -17.29 -14.52
CA VAL A 457 7.01 -18.30 -13.54
C VAL A 457 6.52 -19.71 -13.88
N LEU A 458 5.26 -19.81 -14.27
CA LEU A 458 4.56 -21.09 -14.42
C LEU A 458 4.64 -21.65 -15.83
N ASP A 459 4.84 -20.81 -16.86
CA ASP A 459 4.90 -21.28 -18.24
C ASP A 459 6.19 -22.04 -18.51
N PRO A 460 6.12 -23.34 -18.85
CA PRO A 460 7.29 -24.16 -19.12
C PRO A 460 8.14 -23.67 -20.30
N GLU A 461 7.62 -22.79 -21.15
CA GLU A 461 8.38 -22.19 -22.27
C GLU A 461 9.22 -20.99 -21.82
N GLN A 462 8.82 -20.31 -20.75
CA GLN A 462 9.43 -19.09 -20.25
C GLN A 462 10.21 -19.27 -18.95
N ASN A 463 9.79 -20.18 -18.07
CA ASN A 463 10.31 -20.34 -16.72
C ASN A 463 11.79 -20.74 -16.63
N GLY A 464 12.38 -21.29 -17.71
CA GLY A 464 13.83 -21.54 -17.76
C GLY A 464 14.69 -20.30 -17.82
N LYS A 465 14.09 -19.12 -18.06
CA LYS A 465 14.77 -17.81 -18.12
C LYS A 465 14.05 -16.76 -17.29
N PHE A 466 13.50 -17.16 -16.16
CA PHE A 466 12.82 -16.24 -15.25
C PHE A 466 13.76 -15.12 -14.79
N SER A 467 13.35 -13.86 -14.94
CA SER A 467 14.14 -12.70 -14.56
C SER A 467 13.50 -11.96 -13.39
N ASP A 468 14.15 -12.02 -12.23
CA ASP A 468 13.79 -11.23 -11.06
C ASP A 468 14.41 -9.83 -11.17
N HIS A 469 13.65 -8.79 -10.85
CA HIS A 469 14.11 -7.40 -10.97
C HIS A 469 15.22 -7.03 -9.96
N TYR A 470 15.30 -7.74 -8.84
CA TYR A 470 16.38 -7.54 -7.87
C TYR A 470 17.67 -8.17 -8.34
N LEU A 471 17.64 -9.42 -8.81
CA LEU A 471 18.81 -10.12 -9.30
C LEU A 471 19.28 -9.58 -10.67
N ASN A 472 18.31 -9.27 -11.53
CA ASN A 472 18.54 -8.83 -12.92
C ASN A 472 19.42 -9.79 -13.73
N VAL A 473 19.34 -11.08 -13.42
CA VAL A 473 19.93 -12.22 -14.14
C VAL A 473 18.89 -13.32 -14.23
N ALA A 474 18.98 -14.13 -15.29
CA ALA A 474 18.06 -15.24 -15.49
C ALA A 474 18.28 -16.36 -14.46
N PHE A 475 17.18 -16.88 -13.89
CA PHE A 475 17.17 -18.03 -13.02
C PHE A 475 16.31 -19.16 -13.63
N ASP A 476 16.82 -20.37 -13.63
CA ASP A 476 16.14 -21.52 -14.21
C ASP A 476 15.14 -22.16 -13.22
N LEU A 477 13.85 -21.95 -13.47
CA LEU A 477 12.73 -22.52 -12.70
C LEU A 477 12.18 -23.84 -13.31
N SER A 478 12.75 -24.33 -14.42
CA SER A 478 12.21 -25.49 -15.16
C SER A 478 12.21 -26.80 -14.37
N LYS A 479 13.07 -26.89 -13.34
CA LYS A 479 13.20 -28.09 -12.50
C LYS A 479 12.21 -28.10 -11.32
N VAL A 480 11.56 -26.98 -11.05
CA VAL A 480 10.58 -26.84 -9.97
C VAL A 480 9.32 -27.63 -10.32
N PHE A 481 8.77 -28.33 -9.34
CA PHE A 481 7.46 -28.99 -9.49
C PHE A 481 6.38 -28.07 -8.95
N TRP A 482 5.63 -27.45 -9.87
CA TRP A 482 4.61 -26.47 -9.52
C TRP A 482 3.29 -27.10 -9.14
N ILE A 483 2.75 -26.69 -7.99
CA ILE A 483 1.40 -26.99 -7.54
C ILE A 483 0.71 -25.67 -7.24
N THR A 484 -0.51 -25.53 -7.69
CA THR A 484 -1.35 -24.37 -7.35
C THR A 484 -2.58 -24.81 -6.57
N THR A 485 -3.12 -23.95 -5.73
CA THR A 485 -4.38 -24.21 -5.05
C THR A 485 -5.36 -23.06 -5.24
N ALA A 486 -6.64 -23.40 -5.32
CA ALA A 486 -7.72 -22.44 -5.39
C ALA A 486 -8.93 -22.95 -4.61
N ASN A 487 -9.80 -22.05 -4.19
CA ASN A 487 -11.13 -22.44 -3.71
C ASN A 487 -12.13 -22.44 -4.85
N LEU A 488 -12.02 -21.48 -5.75
CA LEU A 488 -12.86 -21.31 -6.94
C LEU A 488 -12.00 -21.28 -8.20
N LEU A 489 -12.54 -21.77 -9.32
CA LEU A 489 -11.82 -21.78 -10.60
C LEU A 489 -12.06 -20.50 -11.40
N ASP A 490 -13.24 -19.91 -11.30
CA ASP A 490 -13.69 -18.80 -12.14
C ASP A 490 -12.86 -17.51 -11.97
N PRO A 491 -12.36 -17.15 -10.77
CA PRO A 491 -11.52 -15.97 -10.60
C PRO A 491 -10.12 -16.11 -11.23
N ILE A 492 -9.68 -17.34 -11.56
CA ILE A 492 -8.37 -17.56 -12.17
C ILE A 492 -8.40 -17.11 -13.63
N PRO A 493 -7.47 -16.21 -14.05
CA PRO A 493 -7.39 -15.77 -15.44
C PRO A 493 -7.24 -16.93 -16.43
N SER A 494 -7.96 -16.85 -17.56
CA SER A 494 -7.98 -17.92 -18.59
C SER A 494 -6.57 -18.36 -19.04
N PRO A 495 -5.60 -17.46 -19.30
CA PRO A 495 -4.27 -17.88 -19.74
C PRO A 495 -3.52 -18.74 -18.72
N LEU A 496 -3.74 -18.52 -17.42
CA LEU A 496 -3.19 -19.36 -16.36
C LEU A 496 -3.92 -20.70 -16.29
N ARG A 497 -5.25 -20.65 -16.34
CA ARG A 497 -6.11 -21.84 -16.25
C ARG A 497 -5.85 -22.86 -17.38
N ASP A 498 -5.58 -22.37 -18.59
CA ASP A 498 -5.33 -23.22 -19.78
C ASP A 498 -4.02 -24.02 -19.66
N ARG A 499 -3.10 -23.64 -18.76
CA ARG A 499 -1.84 -24.33 -18.47
C ARG A 499 -1.93 -25.28 -17.28
N MET A 500 -3.09 -25.31 -16.61
CA MET A 500 -3.28 -26.08 -15.38
C MET A 500 -4.07 -27.36 -15.62
N GLU A 501 -3.60 -28.43 -15.03
CA GLU A 501 -4.41 -29.63 -14.85
C GLU A 501 -5.24 -29.49 -13.59
N VAL A 502 -6.53 -29.23 -13.76
CA VAL A 502 -7.45 -29.00 -12.66
C VAL A 502 -7.87 -30.31 -12.02
N ILE A 503 -7.52 -30.48 -10.75
CA ILE A 503 -7.93 -31.62 -9.92
C ILE A 503 -8.90 -31.09 -8.85
N ARG A 504 -10.18 -31.43 -9.00
CA ARG A 504 -11.23 -30.99 -8.06
C ARG A 504 -11.24 -31.87 -6.82
N LEU A 505 -11.02 -31.25 -5.66
CA LEU A 505 -11.15 -31.86 -4.35
C LEU A 505 -12.56 -31.60 -3.81
N PRO A 506 -13.37 -32.61 -3.67
CA PRO A 506 -14.71 -32.45 -3.13
C PRO A 506 -14.70 -32.31 -1.61
N GLY A 507 -15.83 -31.86 -1.06
CA GLY A 507 -16.09 -31.93 0.37
C GLY A 507 -16.27 -33.37 0.87
N TYR A 508 -16.09 -33.58 2.17
CA TYR A 508 -16.24 -34.88 2.83
C TYR A 508 -17.66 -35.11 3.35
N THR A 509 -18.10 -36.37 3.32
CA THR A 509 -19.31 -36.80 4.01
C THR A 509 -19.13 -36.80 5.54
N PRO A 510 -20.20 -36.81 6.36
CA PRO A 510 -20.07 -36.93 7.81
C PRO A 510 -19.32 -38.19 8.24
N GLU A 511 -19.52 -39.29 7.53
CA GLU A 511 -18.85 -40.57 7.77
C GLU A 511 -17.33 -40.47 7.48
N GLU A 512 -16.96 -39.94 6.32
CA GLU A 512 -15.57 -39.68 5.95
C GLU A 512 -14.87 -38.73 6.95
N LYS A 513 -15.56 -37.67 7.37
CA LYS A 513 -15.04 -36.75 8.40
C LYS A 513 -14.80 -37.43 9.73
N SER A 514 -15.69 -38.35 10.12
CA SER A 514 -15.54 -39.10 11.38
C SER A 514 -14.35 -40.07 11.30
N GLU A 515 -14.09 -40.65 10.15
CA GLU A 515 -12.90 -41.51 9.92
C GLU A 515 -11.62 -40.67 9.90
N ILE A 516 -11.60 -39.57 9.15
CA ILE A 516 -10.46 -38.62 9.10
C ILE A 516 -10.18 -38.06 10.51
N ALA A 517 -11.23 -37.73 11.26
CA ALA A 517 -11.06 -37.22 12.62
C ALA A 517 -10.35 -38.23 13.53
N ARG A 518 -10.78 -39.51 13.48
CA ARG A 518 -10.22 -40.54 14.33
C ARG A 518 -8.82 -40.98 13.88
N ALA A 519 -8.59 -41.08 12.60
CA ALA A 519 -7.31 -41.54 12.06
C ALA A 519 -6.21 -40.50 12.11
N TYR A 520 -6.56 -39.20 11.92
CA TYR A 520 -5.56 -38.17 11.71
C TYR A 520 -5.73 -36.96 12.65
N LEU A 521 -6.95 -36.36 12.78
CA LEU A 521 -7.07 -35.09 13.48
C LEU A 521 -6.92 -35.23 15.00
N VAL A 522 -7.57 -36.25 15.59
CA VAL A 522 -7.52 -36.47 17.04
C VAL A 522 -6.11 -36.83 17.50
N PRO A 523 -5.40 -37.80 16.89
CA PRO A 523 -4.02 -38.12 17.26
C PRO A 523 -3.08 -36.93 17.12
N ARG A 524 -3.17 -36.21 16.00
CA ARG A 524 -2.36 -35.02 15.75
C ARG A 524 -2.62 -33.91 16.78
N GLN A 525 -3.89 -33.65 17.10
CA GLN A 525 -4.23 -32.62 18.08
C GLN A 525 -3.84 -33.04 19.52
N MET A 526 -3.82 -34.32 19.82
CA MET A 526 -3.27 -34.80 21.08
C MET A 526 -1.76 -34.56 21.16
N GLU A 527 -1.02 -34.90 20.12
CA GLU A 527 0.43 -34.67 20.03
C GLU A 527 0.79 -33.19 20.13
N GLU A 528 0.16 -32.31 19.32
CA GLU A 528 0.36 -30.87 19.33
C GLU A 528 0.10 -30.21 20.69
N HIS A 529 -0.75 -30.81 21.53
CA HIS A 529 -1.08 -30.31 22.86
C HIS A 529 -0.39 -31.10 24.00
N GLY A 530 0.56 -31.98 23.69
CA GLY A 530 1.31 -32.75 24.68
C GLY A 530 0.46 -33.76 25.45
N LEU A 531 -0.64 -34.24 24.87
CA LEU A 531 -1.53 -35.21 25.47
C LEU A 531 -1.17 -36.63 25.02
N VAL A 532 -1.14 -37.54 25.97
CA VAL A 532 -1.00 -38.98 25.73
C VAL A 532 -2.34 -39.70 25.97
N PRO A 533 -2.54 -40.94 25.47
CA PRO A 533 -3.76 -41.71 25.67
C PRO A 533 -4.13 -41.92 27.15
N ALA A 534 -3.19 -41.72 28.08
CA ALA A 534 -3.47 -41.74 29.51
C ALA A 534 -4.28 -40.53 29.97
N HIS A 535 -4.16 -39.39 29.33
CA HIS A 535 -4.87 -38.16 29.72
C HIS A 535 -6.29 -38.06 29.16
N ILE A 536 -6.53 -38.58 27.95
CA ILE A 536 -7.80 -38.41 27.25
C ILE A 536 -8.23 -39.71 26.56
N ASP A 537 -9.54 -39.97 26.60
CA ASP A 537 -10.20 -41.08 25.93
C ASP A 537 -11.38 -40.58 25.11
N TRP A 538 -11.45 -40.96 23.84
CA TRP A 538 -12.49 -40.50 22.95
C TRP A 538 -13.48 -41.61 22.61
N SER A 539 -14.77 -41.37 22.90
CA SER A 539 -15.80 -42.28 22.39
C SER A 539 -16.10 -42.02 20.92
N ARG A 540 -16.43 -43.06 20.18
CA ARG A 540 -16.82 -42.96 18.77
C ARG A 540 -17.99 -41.96 18.59
N GLU A 541 -19.02 -42.08 19.43
CA GLU A 541 -20.19 -41.21 19.42
C GLU A 541 -19.84 -39.73 19.67
N ALA A 542 -18.81 -39.44 20.47
CA ALA A 542 -18.37 -38.08 20.70
C ALA A 542 -17.80 -37.48 19.41
N VAL A 543 -16.96 -38.23 18.69
CA VAL A 543 -16.36 -37.76 17.40
C VAL A 543 -17.48 -37.51 16.39
N GLU A 544 -18.38 -38.45 16.20
CA GLU A 544 -19.54 -38.34 15.31
C GLU A 544 -20.40 -37.11 15.64
N ARG A 545 -20.62 -36.86 16.94
CA ARG A 545 -21.43 -35.76 17.41
C ARG A 545 -20.72 -34.41 17.25
N VAL A 546 -19.40 -34.35 17.36
CA VAL A 546 -18.63 -33.13 17.01
C VAL A 546 -18.78 -32.81 15.52
N VAL A 547 -18.72 -33.81 14.66
CA VAL A 547 -18.89 -33.65 13.21
C VAL A 547 -20.29 -33.12 12.88
N THR A 548 -21.34 -33.68 13.45
CA THR A 548 -22.73 -33.37 13.06
C THR A 548 -23.29 -32.12 13.73
N HIS A 549 -22.99 -31.89 15.03
CA HIS A 549 -23.65 -30.86 15.82
C HIS A 549 -22.81 -29.63 16.13
N TYR A 550 -21.48 -29.70 15.94
CA TYR A 550 -20.59 -28.58 16.25
C TYR A 550 -19.89 -27.99 15.02
N THR A 551 -20.00 -28.63 13.86
CA THR A 551 -19.41 -28.14 12.61
C THR A 551 -20.41 -28.27 11.45
N ASN A 552 -20.39 -27.30 10.55
CA ASN A 552 -21.12 -27.31 9.28
C ASN A 552 -20.24 -26.73 8.18
N GLU A 553 -19.34 -27.55 7.65
CA GLU A 553 -18.37 -27.17 6.61
C GLU A 553 -18.19 -28.34 5.63
N ALA A 554 -17.69 -28.05 4.43
CA ALA A 554 -17.35 -29.10 3.44
C ALA A 554 -16.06 -29.84 3.82
N GLY A 555 -15.06 -29.16 4.33
CA GLY A 555 -13.80 -29.72 4.79
C GLY A 555 -13.78 -30.11 6.26
N VAL A 556 -12.60 -30.09 6.88
CA VAL A 556 -12.36 -30.49 8.27
C VAL A 556 -11.63 -29.42 9.09
N ARG A 557 -11.52 -28.19 8.59
CA ARG A 557 -10.75 -27.11 9.27
C ARG A 557 -11.37 -26.67 10.61
N ASN A 558 -12.68 -26.45 10.65
CA ASN A 558 -13.36 -26.09 11.88
C ASN A 558 -13.49 -27.31 12.81
N LEU A 559 -13.64 -28.50 12.24
CA LEU A 559 -13.63 -29.75 12.96
C LEU A 559 -12.33 -29.93 13.75
N GLU A 560 -11.19 -29.72 13.09
CA GLU A 560 -9.86 -29.71 13.74
C GLU A 560 -9.79 -28.72 14.89
N ARG A 561 -10.31 -27.49 14.69
CA ARG A 561 -10.37 -26.47 15.75
C ARG A 561 -11.22 -26.89 16.94
N GLN A 562 -12.32 -27.63 16.74
CA GLN A 562 -13.13 -28.14 17.84
C GLN A 562 -12.35 -29.20 18.64
N PHE A 563 -11.66 -30.11 17.99
CA PHE A 563 -10.78 -31.08 18.65
C PHE A 563 -9.64 -30.40 19.41
N ALA A 564 -8.97 -29.41 18.79
CA ALA A 564 -7.97 -28.58 19.44
C ALA A 564 -8.50 -27.89 20.71
N THR A 565 -9.74 -27.41 20.66
CA THR A 565 -10.39 -26.75 21.84
C THR A 565 -10.60 -27.73 22.97
N ILE A 566 -11.02 -28.97 22.67
CA ILE A 566 -11.17 -30.01 23.69
C ILE A 566 -9.80 -30.39 24.25
N CYS A 567 -8.82 -30.65 23.40
CA CYS A 567 -7.45 -30.97 23.81
C CYS A 567 -6.82 -29.92 24.69
N ARG A 568 -6.95 -28.62 24.35
CA ARG A 568 -6.46 -27.52 25.21
C ARG A 568 -7.08 -27.52 26.61
N LYS A 569 -8.38 -27.75 26.72
CA LYS A 569 -9.08 -27.81 28.02
C LYS A 569 -8.64 -29.01 28.87
N VAL A 570 -8.34 -30.15 28.20
CA VAL A 570 -7.80 -31.33 28.88
C VAL A 570 -6.34 -31.12 29.27
N ALA A 571 -5.53 -30.57 28.39
CA ALA A 571 -4.11 -30.25 28.66
C ALA A 571 -3.97 -29.28 29.85
N ARG A 572 -4.82 -28.27 29.93
CA ARG A 572 -4.87 -27.38 31.10
C ARG A 572 -5.09 -28.15 32.40
N ARG A 573 -6.06 -29.09 32.44
CA ARG A 573 -6.35 -29.93 33.64
C ARG A 573 -5.17 -30.83 34.00
N ALA A 574 -4.54 -31.43 33.00
CA ALA A 574 -3.35 -32.24 33.19
C ALA A 574 -2.20 -31.42 33.77
N ALA A 575 -1.98 -30.20 33.29
CA ALA A 575 -0.98 -29.28 33.77
C ALA A 575 -1.26 -28.75 35.20
N GLU A 576 -2.54 -28.68 35.59
CA GLU A 576 -2.98 -28.34 36.97
C GLU A 576 -2.81 -29.52 37.94
N GLY A 577 -2.21 -30.66 37.49
CA GLY A 577 -1.93 -31.82 38.36
C GLY A 577 -3.05 -32.85 38.46
N SER A 578 -4.07 -32.79 37.58
CA SER A 578 -5.12 -33.79 37.55
C SER A 578 -4.66 -35.05 36.84
N GLU A 579 -4.38 -36.12 37.55
CA GLU A 579 -4.04 -37.44 36.98
C GLU A 579 -5.23 -38.19 36.40
N THR A 580 -6.46 -37.63 36.49
CA THR A 580 -7.68 -38.31 36.10
C THR A 580 -7.85 -38.32 34.59
N ARG A 581 -7.86 -39.49 33.96
CA ARG A 581 -8.17 -39.68 32.54
C ARG A 581 -9.54 -39.09 32.20
N VAL A 582 -9.56 -38.13 31.30
CA VAL A 582 -10.78 -37.46 30.84
C VAL A 582 -11.44 -38.27 29.74
N ARG A 583 -12.62 -38.82 29.98
CA ARG A 583 -13.41 -39.48 28.96
C ARG A 583 -14.33 -38.52 28.24
N VAL A 584 -14.08 -38.29 26.97
CA VAL A 584 -14.91 -37.43 26.09
C VAL A 584 -16.00 -38.28 25.47
N THR A 585 -17.24 -37.99 25.88
CA THR A 585 -18.46 -38.70 25.40
C THR A 585 -19.45 -37.67 24.85
N ALA A 586 -20.46 -38.10 24.11
CA ALA A 586 -21.52 -37.24 23.61
C ALA A 586 -22.17 -36.38 24.71
N ARG A 587 -22.27 -36.90 25.94
CA ARG A 587 -22.85 -36.19 27.13
C ARG A 587 -21.90 -35.14 27.71
N THR A 588 -20.59 -35.34 27.60
CA THR A 588 -19.60 -34.43 28.16
C THR A 588 -19.19 -33.31 27.19
N LEU A 589 -19.47 -33.43 25.90
CA LEU A 589 -19.13 -32.42 24.86
C LEU A 589 -19.60 -31.00 25.23
N PRO A 590 -20.82 -30.76 25.76
CA PRO A 590 -21.25 -29.41 26.11
C PRO A 590 -20.38 -28.73 27.17
N ARG A 591 -19.65 -29.48 27.99
CA ARG A 591 -18.72 -28.92 29.01
C ARG A 591 -17.47 -28.37 28.34
N PHE A 592 -17.09 -28.88 27.14
CA PHE A 592 -15.92 -28.46 26.39
C PHE A 592 -16.25 -27.43 25.29
N LEU A 593 -17.34 -27.62 24.58
CA LEU A 593 -17.66 -26.86 23.38
C LEU A 593 -18.86 -25.91 23.54
N GLY A 594 -19.57 -26.01 24.68
CA GLY A 594 -20.86 -25.32 24.88
C GLY A 594 -22.02 -26.11 24.26
N PRO A 595 -23.22 -25.51 24.18
CA PRO A 595 -24.36 -26.17 23.56
C PRO A 595 -24.13 -26.47 22.08
N PRO A 596 -24.78 -27.51 21.53
CA PRO A 596 -24.72 -27.81 20.11
C PRO A 596 -25.14 -26.60 19.28
N ARG A 597 -24.39 -26.31 18.22
CA ARG A 597 -24.64 -25.18 17.33
C ARG A 597 -25.60 -25.52 16.19
N HIS A 598 -25.56 -26.76 15.77
CA HIS A 598 -26.40 -27.31 14.72
C HIS A 598 -27.27 -28.37 15.34
N LEU A 599 -28.55 -28.07 15.41
CA LEU A 599 -29.55 -29.04 15.83
C LEU A 599 -29.98 -29.80 14.57
N ASP A 600 -30.26 -31.10 14.72
CA ASP A 600 -30.92 -31.83 13.65
C ASP A 600 -32.26 -31.10 13.38
N LEU A 601 -32.38 -30.49 12.22
CA LEU A 601 -33.66 -30.03 11.73
C LEU A 601 -34.46 -31.28 11.54
N GLU A 602 -35.30 -31.63 12.50
CA GLU A 602 -36.30 -32.65 12.28
C GLU A 602 -37.10 -32.21 11.06
N PRO A 603 -37.07 -32.95 9.94
CA PRO A 603 -37.89 -32.60 8.79
C PRO A 603 -39.33 -32.60 9.32
N ASN A 604 -39.99 -31.47 9.22
CA ASN A 604 -41.41 -31.42 9.56
C ASN A 604 -42.09 -32.51 8.71
N PRO A 605 -42.59 -33.61 9.31
CA PRO A 605 -43.06 -34.74 8.49
C PRO A 605 -44.27 -34.38 7.66
N VAL A 606 -44.91 -33.27 7.93
CA VAL A 606 -46.06 -32.74 7.19
C VAL A 606 -45.56 -31.68 6.23
N GLY A 607 -45.76 -31.91 4.92
CA GLY A 607 -45.48 -30.92 3.90
C GLY A 607 -46.25 -29.62 4.14
N GLU A 608 -45.65 -28.50 3.77
CA GLU A 608 -46.25 -27.18 3.91
C GLU A 608 -46.63 -26.60 2.56
N ILE A 609 -47.76 -25.86 2.51
CA ILE A 609 -48.19 -25.14 1.30
C ILE A 609 -47.31 -23.90 1.12
N GLY A 610 -46.87 -23.64 -0.09
CA GLY A 610 -46.01 -22.49 -0.39
C GLY A 610 -44.58 -22.61 0.08
N VAL A 611 -44.14 -23.75 0.60
CA VAL A 611 -42.80 -23.99 1.11
C VAL A 611 -42.12 -25.10 0.31
N ALA A 612 -40.91 -24.87 -0.18
CA ALA A 612 -40.13 -25.87 -0.89
C ALA A 612 -38.62 -25.80 -0.52
N ASN A 613 -37.96 -26.96 -0.52
CA ASN A 613 -36.52 -27.00 -0.24
C ASN A 613 -35.72 -26.95 -1.54
N GLY A 614 -34.90 -25.92 -1.68
CA GLY A 614 -33.90 -25.76 -2.73
C GLY A 614 -32.51 -26.18 -2.27
N LEU A 615 -31.61 -26.34 -3.20
CA LEU A 615 -30.23 -26.69 -2.95
C LEU A 615 -29.31 -25.62 -3.56
N ALA A 616 -28.50 -24.99 -2.72
CA ALA A 616 -27.48 -24.03 -3.13
C ALA A 616 -26.07 -24.64 -2.96
N TRP A 617 -25.16 -24.09 -3.70
CA TRP A 617 -23.72 -24.32 -3.55
C TRP A 617 -23.07 -23.05 -3.05
N THR A 618 -22.16 -23.17 -2.08
CA THR A 618 -21.39 -22.09 -1.49
C THR A 618 -19.91 -22.48 -1.45
N GLU A 619 -19.03 -21.51 -1.23
CA GLU A 619 -17.59 -21.79 -1.05
C GLU A 619 -17.28 -22.79 0.08
N THR A 620 -18.15 -22.88 1.05
CA THR A 620 -18.02 -23.79 2.20
C THR A 620 -18.69 -25.16 1.98
N GLY A 621 -19.33 -25.34 0.84
CA GLY A 621 -20.04 -26.58 0.46
C GLY A 621 -21.48 -26.33 0.04
N GLY A 622 -22.29 -27.41 0.02
CA GLY A 622 -23.71 -27.29 -0.27
C GLY A 622 -24.55 -26.87 0.94
N GLU A 623 -25.67 -26.19 0.69
CA GLU A 623 -26.66 -25.77 1.70
C GLU A 623 -28.08 -26.04 1.21
N VAL A 624 -28.99 -26.33 2.16
CA VAL A 624 -30.43 -26.45 1.87
C VAL A 624 -31.08 -25.08 2.09
N LEU A 625 -31.71 -24.57 1.06
CA LEU A 625 -32.45 -23.31 1.09
C LEU A 625 -33.95 -23.60 1.24
N ARG A 626 -34.54 -23.21 2.34
CA ARG A 626 -35.99 -23.23 2.50
C ARG A 626 -36.56 -21.98 1.82
N ILE A 627 -37.41 -22.15 0.81
CA ILE A 627 -38.08 -21.06 0.10
C ILE A 627 -39.54 -21.04 0.58
N GLU A 628 -39.95 -19.88 1.06
CA GLU A 628 -41.29 -19.63 1.58
C GLU A 628 -41.98 -18.62 0.68
N VAL A 629 -43.22 -18.92 0.27
CA VAL A 629 -44.03 -18.06 -0.58
C VAL A 629 -45.38 -17.83 0.11
N GLU A 630 -45.78 -16.56 0.22
CA GLU A 630 -47.06 -16.16 0.81
C GLU A 630 -47.71 -15.07 -0.05
N THR A 631 -49.02 -14.91 0.04
CA THR A 631 -49.74 -13.86 -0.64
C THR A 631 -50.38 -12.87 0.31
N THR A 632 -50.33 -11.60 -0.05
CA THR A 632 -50.94 -10.50 0.71
C THR A 632 -51.83 -9.63 -0.17
N ALA A 633 -52.54 -8.67 0.45
CA ALA A 633 -53.29 -7.68 -0.29
C ALA A 633 -52.32 -6.80 -1.15
N GLY A 634 -52.69 -6.52 -2.37
CA GLY A 634 -51.89 -5.77 -3.33
C GLY A 634 -51.58 -6.56 -4.59
N THR A 635 -50.70 -6.06 -5.43
CA THR A 635 -50.26 -6.71 -6.68
C THR A 635 -48.75 -6.64 -6.80
N GLY A 636 -48.15 -7.61 -7.51
CA GLY A 636 -46.72 -7.64 -7.79
C GLY A 636 -45.96 -8.76 -7.06
N LEU A 637 -44.66 -8.83 -7.34
CA LEU A 637 -43.75 -9.83 -6.76
C LEU A 637 -42.71 -9.12 -5.88
N VAL A 638 -42.63 -9.54 -4.62
CA VAL A 638 -41.63 -9.06 -3.67
C VAL A 638 -40.68 -10.22 -3.36
N LEU A 639 -39.41 -9.99 -3.49
CA LEU A 639 -38.34 -10.97 -3.24
C LEU A 639 -37.45 -10.48 -2.07
N THR A 640 -37.32 -11.29 -1.03
CA THR A 640 -36.53 -10.94 0.17
C THR A 640 -35.60 -12.08 0.58
N GLY A 641 -34.53 -11.79 1.36
CA GLY A 641 -33.56 -12.77 1.84
C GLY A 641 -32.13 -12.50 1.35
N GLN A 642 -31.77 -11.25 1.07
CA GLN A 642 -30.47 -10.85 0.49
C GLN A 642 -30.15 -11.60 -0.82
N LEU A 643 -31.07 -11.55 -1.76
CA LEU A 643 -30.92 -12.18 -3.06
C LEU A 643 -30.09 -11.30 -3.99
N GLY A 644 -29.10 -11.89 -4.65
CA GLY A 644 -28.37 -11.27 -5.75
C GLY A 644 -29.25 -11.09 -7.01
N ASP A 645 -28.73 -10.40 -8.00
CA ASP A 645 -29.54 -10.01 -9.15
C ASP A 645 -29.95 -11.21 -10.03
N VAL A 646 -29.04 -12.19 -10.18
CA VAL A 646 -29.34 -13.43 -10.93
C VAL A 646 -30.47 -14.23 -10.26
N MET A 647 -30.47 -14.30 -8.94
CA MET A 647 -31.52 -15.00 -8.21
C MET A 647 -32.86 -14.25 -8.25
N LYS A 648 -32.85 -12.91 -8.28
CA LYS A 648 -34.06 -12.10 -8.47
C LYS A 648 -34.66 -12.30 -9.86
N GLU A 649 -33.83 -12.33 -10.93
CA GLU A 649 -34.27 -12.65 -12.28
C GLU A 649 -34.87 -14.06 -12.36
N SER A 650 -34.21 -15.04 -11.73
CA SER A 650 -34.72 -16.41 -11.61
C SER A 650 -36.09 -16.46 -10.93
N GLY A 651 -36.31 -15.64 -9.90
CA GLY A 651 -37.58 -15.49 -9.22
C GLY A 651 -38.68 -14.92 -10.14
N GLN A 652 -38.37 -13.90 -10.93
CA GLN A 652 -39.28 -13.31 -11.89
C GLN A 652 -39.64 -14.31 -13.01
N ALA A 653 -38.64 -15.04 -13.53
CA ALA A 653 -38.85 -16.07 -14.55
C ALA A 653 -39.73 -17.21 -14.02
N ALA A 654 -39.47 -17.69 -12.78
CA ALA A 654 -40.25 -18.71 -12.12
C ALA A 654 -41.71 -18.25 -11.90
N HIS A 655 -41.95 -17.01 -11.45
CA HIS A 655 -43.26 -16.45 -11.26
C HIS A 655 -44.05 -16.37 -12.59
N THR A 656 -43.40 -15.88 -13.63
CA THR A 656 -44.02 -15.77 -14.98
C THR A 656 -44.37 -17.16 -15.53
N TRP A 657 -43.45 -18.12 -15.40
CA TRP A 657 -43.68 -19.49 -15.85
C TRP A 657 -44.80 -20.18 -15.04
N SER A 658 -44.84 -20.02 -13.73
CA SER A 658 -45.84 -20.64 -12.85
C SER A 658 -47.26 -20.18 -13.22
N ARG A 659 -47.47 -18.90 -13.48
CA ARG A 659 -48.73 -18.37 -13.97
C ARG A 659 -49.15 -18.98 -15.31
N ALA A 660 -48.20 -18.97 -16.29
CA ALA A 660 -48.45 -19.58 -17.60
C ALA A 660 -48.71 -21.10 -17.50
N TYR A 661 -48.10 -21.79 -16.56
CA TYR A 661 -48.31 -23.21 -16.31
C TYR A 661 -49.72 -23.48 -15.75
N LEU A 662 -50.15 -22.73 -14.73
CA LEU A 662 -51.48 -22.85 -14.14
C LEU A 662 -52.56 -22.66 -15.17
N LEU A 663 -52.47 -21.60 -15.99
CA LEU A 663 -53.42 -21.35 -17.07
C LEU A 663 -53.46 -22.48 -18.11
N ARG A 664 -52.31 -23.05 -18.50
CA ARG A 664 -52.23 -24.19 -19.44
C ARG A 664 -52.84 -25.46 -18.85
N CYS A 665 -52.78 -25.64 -17.54
CA CYS A 665 -53.40 -26.75 -16.83
C CYS A 665 -54.90 -26.52 -16.55
N GLY A 666 -55.48 -25.41 -16.92
CA GLY A 666 -56.87 -25.05 -16.60
C GLY A 666 -57.08 -24.72 -15.11
N LEU A 667 -56.01 -24.35 -14.39
CA LEU A 667 -56.03 -23.97 -12.98
C LEU A 667 -56.09 -22.43 -12.85
N ASP A 668 -56.61 -21.96 -11.71
CA ASP A 668 -56.70 -20.54 -11.42
C ASP A 668 -55.31 -19.94 -11.11
N ASP A 669 -54.93 -18.91 -11.83
CA ASP A 669 -53.69 -18.15 -11.57
C ASP A 669 -53.93 -16.90 -10.71
N ALA A 670 -55.19 -16.63 -10.32
CA ALA A 670 -55.56 -15.42 -9.57
C ALA A 670 -54.72 -15.22 -8.27
N PRO A 671 -54.36 -16.26 -7.50
CA PRO A 671 -53.49 -16.09 -6.33
C PRO A 671 -52.11 -15.45 -6.67
N LEU A 672 -51.56 -15.74 -7.87
CA LEU A 672 -50.31 -15.20 -8.33
C LEU A 672 -50.47 -13.93 -9.20
N ALA A 673 -51.64 -13.71 -9.79
CA ALA A 673 -51.88 -12.60 -10.70
C ALA A 673 -52.47 -11.35 -10.03
N ARG A 674 -53.36 -11.55 -9.05
CA ARG A 674 -54.18 -10.48 -8.45
C ARG A 674 -53.79 -10.14 -7.00
N ARG A 675 -52.90 -10.91 -6.39
CA ARG A 675 -52.35 -10.65 -5.07
C ARG A 675 -50.90 -10.28 -5.15
N GLN A 676 -50.40 -9.61 -4.12
CA GLN A 676 -48.98 -9.42 -3.98
C GLN A 676 -48.35 -10.74 -3.49
N VAL A 677 -47.46 -11.30 -4.31
CA VAL A 677 -46.71 -12.52 -3.96
C VAL A 677 -45.43 -12.13 -3.30
N HIS A 678 -45.21 -12.60 -2.06
CA HIS A 678 -43.98 -12.39 -1.31
C HIS A 678 -43.22 -13.72 -1.23
N VAL A 679 -42.03 -13.73 -1.84
CA VAL A 679 -41.10 -14.85 -1.76
C VAL A 679 -40.01 -14.48 -0.75
N HIS A 680 -39.82 -15.29 0.25
CA HIS A 680 -38.80 -15.14 1.26
C HIS A 680 -37.86 -16.33 1.27
N VAL A 681 -36.54 -16.06 1.27
CA VAL A 681 -35.51 -17.09 1.48
C VAL A 681 -34.84 -16.80 2.82
N PRO A 682 -35.17 -17.53 3.89
CA PRO A 682 -34.62 -17.34 5.23
C PRO A 682 -33.10 -17.37 5.28
N ALA A 683 -32.51 -17.03 6.47
CA ALA A 683 -31.08 -16.81 6.67
C ALA A 683 -30.55 -15.57 5.92
N GLY A 684 -31.17 -14.41 6.18
CA GLY A 684 -30.83 -13.11 5.55
C GLY A 684 -29.45 -12.57 5.89
N ALA A 685 -28.65 -13.22 6.73
CA ALA A 685 -27.27 -12.84 6.99
C ALA A 685 -26.26 -13.32 5.91
N ILE A 686 -26.69 -14.21 5.02
CA ILE A 686 -25.86 -14.81 3.98
C ILE A 686 -26.37 -14.36 2.61
N PRO A 687 -25.59 -13.64 1.81
CA PRO A 687 -25.96 -13.32 0.42
C PRO A 687 -26.15 -14.59 -0.41
N LYS A 688 -27.22 -14.61 -1.20
CA LYS A 688 -27.58 -15.74 -2.05
C LYS A 688 -27.74 -15.28 -3.48
N ASP A 689 -27.03 -15.91 -4.41
CA ASP A 689 -27.14 -15.61 -5.84
C ASP A 689 -27.04 -16.86 -6.69
N GLY A 690 -27.62 -16.81 -7.88
CA GLY A 690 -27.56 -17.87 -8.85
C GLY A 690 -28.95 -18.35 -9.36
N PRO A 691 -29.00 -18.94 -10.57
CA PRO A 691 -30.25 -19.32 -11.21
C PRO A 691 -30.80 -20.66 -10.73
N SER A 692 -30.02 -21.45 -9.97
CA SER A 692 -30.32 -22.86 -9.63
C SER A 692 -31.53 -23.09 -8.70
N ALA A 693 -32.08 -22.04 -8.13
CA ALA A 693 -33.30 -22.07 -7.31
C ALA A 693 -34.61 -21.99 -8.13
N GLY A 694 -34.53 -21.81 -9.44
CA GLY A 694 -35.72 -21.57 -10.30
C GLY A 694 -36.80 -22.65 -10.20
N VAL A 695 -36.42 -23.94 -10.19
CA VAL A 695 -37.35 -25.06 -10.00
C VAL A 695 -38.04 -25.00 -8.66
N THR A 696 -37.30 -24.69 -7.61
CA THR A 696 -37.78 -24.62 -6.23
C THR A 696 -38.79 -23.47 -6.07
N LEU A 697 -38.42 -22.29 -6.61
CA LEU A 697 -39.29 -21.12 -6.64
C LEU A 697 -40.62 -21.41 -7.38
N ALA A 698 -40.51 -22.00 -8.54
CA ALA A 698 -41.68 -22.40 -9.33
C ALA A 698 -42.57 -23.41 -8.58
N THR A 699 -41.98 -24.39 -7.92
CA THR A 699 -42.71 -25.40 -7.13
C THR A 699 -43.42 -24.77 -5.94
N ALA A 700 -42.77 -23.87 -5.20
CA ALA A 700 -43.38 -23.16 -4.09
C ALA A 700 -44.54 -22.27 -4.51
N LEU A 701 -44.40 -21.55 -5.66
CA LEU A 701 -45.43 -20.71 -6.26
C LEU A 701 -46.64 -21.53 -6.71
N VAL A 702 -46.41 -22.66 -7.39
CA VAL A 702 -47.51 -23.56 -7.83
C VAL A 702 -48.16 -24.21 -6.64
N SER A 703 -47.39 -24.63 -5.61
CA SER A 703 -47.92 -25.17 -4.38
C SER A 703 -48.90 -24.20 -3.70
N LEU A 704 -48.49 -22.93 -3.57
CA LEU A 704 -49.34 -21.89 -3.00
C LEU A 704 -50.64 -21.71 -3.81
N ALA A 705 -50.54 -21.58 -5.12
CA ALA A 705 -51.70 -21.34 -6.01
C ALA A 705 -52.68 -22.52 -6.05
N THR A 706 -52.17 -23.74 -5.86
CA THR A 706 -52.99 -24.98 -5.89
C THR A 706 -53.38 -25.47 -4.52
N GLU A 707 -52.92 -24.79 -3.43
CA GLU A 707 -53.13 -25.21 -2.04
C GLU A 707 -52.67 -26.66 -1.77
N ARG A 708 -51.68 -27.15 -2.54
CA ARG A 708 -51.10 -28.50 -2.34
C ARG A 708 -49.75 -28.42 -1.64
N PRO A 709 -49.59 -29.11 -0.52
CA PRO A 709 -48.32 -29.08 0.22
C PRO A 709 -47.18 -29.77 -0.55
N VAL A 710 -45.98 -29.21 -0.45
CA VAL A 710 -44.75 -29.84 -0.94
C VAL A 710 -44.22 -30.78 0.12
N ARG A 711 -43.73 -31.95 -0.27
CA ARG A 711 -43.15 -32.93 0.64
C ARG A 711 -41.83 -32.36 1.24
N ALA A 712 -41.73 -32.48 2.57
CA ALA A 712 -40.57 -31.97 3.32
C ALA A 712 -39.30 -32.78 3.09
N ASP A 713 -39.41 -34.09 2.73
CA ASP A 713 -38.29 -34.98 2.46
C ASP A 713 -37.74 -34.89 1.01
N VAL A 714 -38.22 -33.89 0.25
CA VAL A 714 -37.78 -33.61 -1.15
C VAL A 714 -37.06 -32.28 -1.21
N ALA A 715 -35.92 -32.26 -1.85
CA ALA A 715 -35.24 -31.04 -2.28
C ALA A 715 -35.03 -31.03 -3.80
N MET A 716 -34.82 -29.87 -4.36
CA MET A 716 -34.65 -29.72 -5.80
C MET A 716 -33.65 -28.66 -6.16
N THR A 717 -33.08 -28.78 -7.35
CA THR A 717 -32.21 -27.78 -7.95
C THR A 717 -32.39 -27.77 -9.45
N GLY A 718 -32.34 -26.59 -10.06
CA GLY A 718 -32.47 -26.45 -11.51
C GLY A 718 -32.84 -25.02 -11.89
N GLU A 719 -32.35 -24.55 -13.01
CA GLU A 719 -32.74 -23.28 -13.62
C GLU A 719 -33.99 -23.48 -14.49
N VAL A 720 -35.00 -22.66 -14.29
CA VAL A 720 -36.24 -22.72 -15.06
C VAL A 720 -36.27 -21.63 -16.13
N THR A 721 -36.51 -22.04 -17.38
CA THR A 721 -36.73 -21.09 -18.46
C THR A 721 -38.23 -20.70 -18.55
N LEU A 722 -38.53 -19.57 -19.19
CA LEU A 722 -39.93 -19.12 -19.43
C LEU A 722 -40.79 -20.14 -20.17
N ARG A 723 -40.20 -21.11 -20.86
CA ARG A 723 -40.90 -22.20 -21.56
C ARG A 723 -41.02 -23.49 -20.74
N GLY A 724 -40.49 -23.46 -19.48
CA GLY A 724 -40.55 -24.61 -18.55
C GLY A 724 -39.48 -25.68 -18.80
N ARG A 725 -38.44 -25.40 -19.56
CA ARG A 725 -37.26 -26.27 -19.62
C ARG A 725 -36.42 -26.08 -18.39
N VAL A 726 -35.89 -27.16 -17.86
CA VAL A 726 -34.99 -27.13 -16.74
C VAL A 726 -33.56 -27.30 -17.28
N LEU A 727 -32.72 -26.29 -17.00
CA LEU A 727 -31.32 -26.27 -17.43
C LEU A 727 -30.43 -26.91 -16.37
N PRO A 728 -29.27 -27.50 -16.77
CA PRO A 728 -28.33 -28.11 -15.85
C PRO A 728 -27.69 -27.05 -14.94
N VAL A 729 -27.28 -27.50 -13.75
CA VAL A 729 -26.69 -26.64 -12.71
C VAL A 729 -25.38 -27.25 -12.18
N GLY A 730 -24.50 -26.42 -11.64
CA GLY A 730 -23.26 -26.87 -11.02
C GLY A 730 -23.42 -27.35 -9.57
N GLY A 731 -22.41 -28.08 -9.07
CA GLY A 731 -22.29 -28.45 -7.65
C GLY A 731 -23.31 -29.50 -7.20
N VAL A 732 -23.72 -30.41 -8.07
CA VAL A 732 -24.73 -31.45 -7.76
C VAL A 732 -24.27 -32.35 -6.63
N ARG A 733 -22.97 -32.68 -6.57
CA ARG A 733 -22.39 -33.47 -5.48
C ARG A 733 -22.55 -32.78 -4.11
N GLU A 734 -22.08 -31.54 -3.98
CA GLU A 734 -22.14 -30.77 -2.76
C GLU A 734 -23.59 -30.52 -2.32
N LYS A 735 -24.47 -30.25 -3.26
CA LYS A 735 -25.91 -30.11 -3.05
C LYS A 735 -26.53 -31.38 -2.51
N SER A 736 -26.14 -32.53 -3.06
CA SER A 736 -26.63 -33.83 -2.62
C SER A 736 -26.15 -34.19 -1.20
N LEU A 737 -24.89 -33.88 -0.88
CA LEU A 737 -24.36 -34.08 0.45
C LEU A 737 -25.01 -33.13 1.49
N ALA A 738 -25.37 -31.91 1.09
CA ALA A 738 -26.13 -31.00 1.96
C ALA A 738 -27.54 -31.52 2.24
N ALA A 739 -28.23 -32.00 1.21
CA ALA A 739 -29.54 -32.63 1.36
C ALA A 739 -29.49 -33.83 2.30
N LEU A 740 -28.48 -34.70 2.16
CA LEU A 740 -28.27 -35.85 3.03
C LEU A 740 -28.07 -35.44 4.50
N ARG A 741 -27.23 -34.39 4.73
CA ARG A 741 -27.02 -33.82 6.08
C ARG A 741 -28.29 -33.27 6.71
N ALA A 742 -29.17 -32.67 5.90
CA ALA A 742 -30.45 -32.13 6.33
C ALA A 742 -31.55 -33.20 6.44
N GLY A 743 -31.22 -34.50 6.31
CA GLY A 743 -32.20 -35.59 6.43
C GLY A 743 -33.12 -35.76 5.22
N ILE A 744 -32.88 -35.05 4.12
CA ILE A 744 -33.66 -35.16 2.88
C ILE A 744 -33.28 -36.44 2.18
N ARG A 745 -34.27 -37.16 1.66
CA ARG A 745 -34.09 -38.47 1.02
C ARG A 745 -34.30 -38.45 -0.48
N THR A 746 -34.99 -37.49 -1.00
CA THR A 746 -35.29 -37.40 -2.43
C THR A 746 -34.77 -36.10 -2.99
N ILE A 747 -34.00 -36.16 -4.06
CA ILE A 747 -33.45 -34.97 -4.73
C ILE A 747 -33.93 -34.95 -6.19
N ILE A 748 -34.51 -33.86 -6.63
CA ILE A 748 -34.89 -33.62 -8.00
C ILE A 748 -33.77 -32.82 -8.67
N VAL A 749 -33.16 -33.40 -9.71
CA VAL A 749 -32.09 -32.79 -10.48
C VAL A 749 -32.46 -32.72 -11.96
N PRO A 750 -31.91 -31.79 -12.74
CA PRO A 750 -32.09 -31.78 -14.19
C PRO A 750 -31.57 -33.05 -14.84
N GLU A 751 -32.24 -33.57 -15.85
CA GLU A 751 -31.84 -34.77 -16.59
C GLU A 751 -30.38 -34.67 -17.13
N ARG A 752 -29.96 -33.49 -17.55
CA ARG A 752 -28.61 -33.26 -18.08
C ARG A 752 -27.52 -33.31 -16.99
N ASN A 753 -27.86 -33.33 -15.71
CA ASN A 753 -26.94 -33.55 -14.60
C ASN A 753 -26.81 -35.01 -14.18
N LEU A 754 -27.42 -35.96 -14.90
CA LEU A 754 -27.28 -37.39 -14.61
C LEU A 754 -25.80 -37.87 -14.58
N PRO A 755 -24.88 -37.42 -15.48
CA PRO A 755 -23.47 -37.77 -15.38
C PRO A 755 -22.81 -37.29 -14.08
N ASP A 756 -23.21 -36.13 -13.55
CA ASP A 756 -22.64 -35.56 -12.30
C ASP A 756 -22.96 -36.43 -11.07
N LEU A 757 -24.00 -37.28 -11.17
CA LEU A 757 -24.33 -38.20 -10.10
C LEU A 757 -23.24 -39.28 -9.88
N GLU A 758 -22.36 -39.50 -10.86
CA GLU A 758 -21.23 -40.45 -10.70
C GLU A 758 -20.21 -39.95 -9.69
N GLU A 759 -20.09 -38.62 -9.52
CA GLU A 759 -19.20 -38.00 -8.57
C GLU A 759 -19.68 -38.14 -7.11
N ILE A 760 -20.93 -38.53 -6.88
CA ILE A 760 -21.51 -38.68 -5.54
C ILE A 760 -20.98 -39.96 -4.89
N PRO A 761 -20.47 -39.93 -3.65
CA PRO A 761 -20.02 -41.10 -2.92
C PRO A 761 -21.07 -42.22 -2.91
N LYS A 762 -20.64 -43.48 -3.09
CA LYS A 762 -21.53 -44.64 -3.17
C LYS A 762 -22.45 -44.79 -1.94
N GLU A 763 -21.96 -44.41 -0.75
CA GLU A 763 -22.74 -44.46 0.49
C GLU A 763 -23.85 -43.41 0.51
N ALA A 764 -23.57 -42.21 0.01
CA ALA A 764 -24.57 -41.15 -0.11
C ALA A 764 -25.64 -41.51 -1.17
N LYS A 765 -25.21 -42.11 -2.31
CA LYS A 765 -26.13 -42.62 -3.36
C LYS A 765 -27.11 -43.67 -2.84
N ARG A 766 -26.67 -44.55 -1.91
CA ARG A 766 -27.54 -45.59 -1.33
C ARG A 766 -28.62 -45.00 -0.44
N LYS A 767 -28.39 -43.85 0.18
CA LYS A 767 -29.30 -43.14 1.12
C LYS A 767 -30.23 -42.17 0.44
N LEU A 768 -29.90 -41.73 -0.80
CA LEU A 768 -30.62 -40.74 -1.60
C LEU A 768 -31.33 -41.36 -2.77
N ARG A 769 -32.49 -40.82 -3.12
CA ARG A 769 -33.22 -41.10 -4.35
C ARG A 769 -33.14 -39.91 -5.29
N PHE A 770 -32.74 -40.12 -6.53
CA PHE A 770 -32.65 -39.11 -7.56
C PHE A 770 -33.74 -39.31 -8.61
#